data_1bb1602fcb4da10e86f228640cf7abe5
#
_entry.id   1bb1602fcb4da10e86f228640cf7abe5
#
_cell.length_a   1.000
_cell.length_b   1.000
_cell.length_c   1.000
_cell.angle_alpha   90.00
_cell.angle_beta   90.00
_cell.angle_gamma   90.00
#
_symmetry.space_group_name_H-M   'P 1'
#
loop_
_entity.id
_entity.type
_entity.pdbx_description
1 polymer ?
#
loop_
_entity_poly.entity_id
_entity_poly.type
_entity_poly.pdbx_seq_one_letter_code
_entity_poly.pdbx_strand_id
1 'polypeptide(L)'
;MLVKKIVLKNFRQYIDTTIEFSTDPVKNITIVKGDNGTGKTTLAQAFQWVLYGKTAFMIKEVINRKVREKMTLGVEKPVSVTLDVIYNDVDYTITRQVIYKKVSPVKIQEADHAKFSISYIDKNGEAKYLADYEKPYFIKRMLPEELSDFFFFDGEKIEEMSKKLQLGKGSDFKEAVYSLVGLRASQNAIEHLKSKSSSKYSVIKNLQEELEQNSGSIEKLKDYNTKIDFLEKELEQAEQDKENTELNIQKLDNEIQVNNTIILAESNKMKVKEEYLQLKNEIIKLKSKRLSYIGHDLLKTFQGGIYGYVMSAVMKNPEIHRLLEISSPAQNTIPGLTKKTIEFLLKRETCLCGMCLKEDTEQYKKVEELLDYSYPKTIGMLKEEHMKMERVVEKEGKDFYKNIIRRLREVSEMDSEIEAKEIAIAEKMNMLGNTKKGEEAKKALKIAQDTKKTKEQNLVDIQVKINEYERAKKRLETEKGKLIVIDNDTLFLERCIEYATELYQRKKSDYEEKENIYRLRLQDGMNEIFGVIYDGNIFIEIDSKYRIRVTVNEEFSAEDEVERNTAQSYALIFAFIAAVIELAKKKVNEEAIEIEEKIDVEKEGYPLVMDAPLSAFDKTRIKSICTEIPEIADQVIMFIKDTDGDVAEREMAEKIGCRYTVAKVNNSNLESQAVKEG
;
A
#
# COMPACT_ATOMS: atom_id res chain seq x y z
N MET A 1 10.69 -12.42 10.27
CA MET A 1 11.71 -12.18 11.31
C MET A 1 11.18 -12.64 12.66
N LEU A 2 11.92 -13.49 13.42
CA LEU A 2 11.61 -13.83 14.81
C LEU A 2 12.78 -13.46 15.71
N VAL A 3 12.50 -12.95 16.90
CA VAL A 3 13.54 -12.58 17.87
C VAL A 3 13.80 -13.75 18.81
N LYS A 4 15.03 -14.23 18.87
CA LYS A 4 15.43 -15.32 19.77
C LYS A 4 15.82 -14.82 21.15
N LYS A 5 16.62 -13.75 21.18
CA LYS A 5 17.25 -13.28 22.40
C LYS A 5 17.66 -11.82 22.30
N ILE A 6 17.58 -11.12 23.42
CA ILE A 6 18.19 -9.78 23.60
C ILE A 6 19.18 -9.81 24.75
N VAL A 7 20.36 -9.21 24.55
CA VAL A 7 21.40 -9.08 25.58
C VAL A 7 21.73 -7.60 25.75
N LEU A 8 21.58 -7.10 26.97
CA LEU A 8 21.89 -5.72 27.33
C LEU A 8 23.10 -5.69 28.27
N LYS A 9 24.12 -4.91 27.90
CA LYS A 9 25.32 -4.68 28.74
C LYS A 9 25.50 -3.20 29.03
N ASN A 10 25.48 -2.83 30.30
CA ASN A 10 25.61 -1.45 30.78
C ASN A 10 24.56 -0.47 30.22
N PHE A 11 23.42 -0.97 29.74
CA PHE A 11 22.39 -0.19 29.07
C PHE A 11 21.32 0.27 30.07
N ARG A 12 21.23 1.57 30.34
CA ARG A 12 20.23 2.20 31.22
C ARG A 12 20.19 1.51 32.58
N GLN A 13 19.03 0.89 32.97
CA GLN A 13 18.92 0.15 34.23
C GLN A 13 19.59 -1.23 34.20
N TYR A 14 20.00 -1.72 33.04
CA TYR A 14 20.51 -3.07 32.89
C TYR A 14 22.05 -3.08 32.82
N ILE A 15 22.70 -3.75 33.77
CA ILE A 15 24.17 -3.92 33.78
C ILE A 15 24.56 -5.12 32.93
N ASP A 16 23.92 -6.27 33.17
CA ASP A 16 24.08 -7.48 32.38
C ASP A 16 22.76 -8.25 32.46
N THR A 17 22.02 -8.28 31.36
CA THR A 17 20.70 -8.92 31.31
C THR A 17 20.51 -9.58 29.97
N THR A 18 20.05 -10.82 30.03
CA THR A 18 19.69 -11.62 28.86
C THR A 18 18.25 -12.05 28.97
N ILE A 19 17.48 -11.87 27.91
CA ILE A 19 16.09 -12.34 27.80
C ILE A 19 16.00 -13.17 26.53
N GLU A 20 15.51 -14.39 26.66
CA GLU A 20 15.19 -15.28 25.56
C GLU A 20 13.68 -15.22 25.30
N PHE A 21 13.33 -15.16 24.04
CA PHE A 21 11.93 -15.06 23.60
C PHE A 21 11.48 -16.38 22.98
N SER A 22 10.20 -16.67 23.10
CA SER A 22 9.65 -17.84 22.45
C SER A 22 9.63 -17.66 20.94
N THR A 23 10.15 -18.64 20.23
CA THR A 23 10.08 -18.77 18.77
C THR A 23 9.23 -19.97 18.36
N ASP A 24 8.53 -20.58 19.32
CA ASP A 24 7.61 -21.69 19.07
C ASP A 24 6.35 -21.17 18.37
N PRO A 25 5.94 -21.74 17.23
CA PRO A 25 4.77 -21.26 16.49
C PRO A 25 3.43 -21.47 17.21
N VAL A 26 3.38 -22.37 18.18
CA VAL A 26 2.16 -22.64 18.99
C VAL A 26 2.18 -21.80 20.26
N LYS A 27 3.34 -21.73 20.93
CA LYS A 27 3.57 -20.96 22.16
C LYS A 27 4.34 -19.69 21.83
N ASN A 28 3.77 -18.87 20.97
CA ASN A 28 4.42 -17.72 20.34
C ASN A 28 4.52 -16.46 21.23
N ILE A 29 4.08 -16.52 22.49
CA ILE A 29 4.04 -15.39 23.40
C ILE A 29 5.17 -15.44 24.42
N THR A 30 5.83 -14.29 24.62
CA THR A 30 6.69 -14.03 25.77
C THR A 30 6.10 -12.90 26.61
N ILE A 31 5.86 -13.14 27.88
CA ILE A 31 5.40 -12.13 28.84
C ILE A 31 6.54 -11.70 29.74
N VAL A 32 6.71 -10.38 29.86
CA VAL A 32 7.69 -9.75 30.74
C VAL A 32 6.94 -8.83 31.72
N LYS A 33 6.74 -9.32 32.94
CA LYS A 33 6.03 -8.60 34.00
C LYS A 33 6.96 -7.70 34.81
N GLY A 34 6.40 -6.75 35.51
CA GLY A 34 7.09 -5.95 36.51
C GLY A 34 6.34 -4.69 36.88
N ASP A 35 6.68 -4.14 38.02
CA ASP A 35 6.12 -2.90 38.55
C ASP A 35 6.50 -1.66 37.71
N ASN A 36 5.85 -0.55 38.00
CA ASN A 36 6.20 0.73 37.37
C ASN A 36 7.63 1.15 37.73
N GLY A 37 8.39 1.59 36.72
CA GLY A 37 9.77 2.04 36.90
C GLY A 37 10.80 0.93 37.07
N THR A 38 10.45 -0.35 36.81
CA THR A 38 11.42 -1.47 36.80
C THR A 38 12.24 -1.54 35.53
N GLY A 39 11.88 -0.83 34.46
CA GLY A 39 12.65 -0.78 33.23
C GLY A 39 12.01 -1.51 32.03
N LYS A 40 10.76 -1.88 32.08
CA LYS A 40 10.02 -2.50 30.95
C LYS A 40 10.12 -1.66 29.68
N THR A 41 9.78 -0.38 29.76
CA THR A 41 9.91 0.58 28.65
C THR A 41 11.35 0.68 28.14
N THR A 42 12.36 0.53 29.02
CA THR A 42 13.76 0.50 28.60
C THR A 42 14.06 -0.75 27.75
N LEU A 43 13.51 -1.90 28.09
CA LEU A 43 13.64 -3.11 27.29
C LEU A 43 12.96 -2.95 25.93
N ALA A 44 11.74 -2.43 25.88
CA ALA A 44 11.04 -2.16 24.63
C ALA A 44 11.83 -1.19 23.74
N GLN A 45 12.39 -0.12 24.29
CA GLN A 45 13.20 0.84 23.55
C GLN A 45 14.58 0.30 23.14
N ALA A 46 15.09 -0.73 23.80
CA ALA A 46 16.35 -1.38 23.41
C ALA A 46 16.26 -2.02 22.02
N PHE A 47 15.09 -2.51 21.61
CA PHE A 47 14.87 -3.02 20.24
C PHE A 47 15.04 -1.91 19.20
N GLN A 48 14.42 -0.76 19.41
CA GLN A 48 14.56 0.38 18.49
C GLN A 48 15.99 0.91 18.47
N TRP A 49 16.65 0.92 19.63
CA TRP A 49 18.04 1.39 19.69
C TRP A 49 19.00 0.47 18.96
N VAL A 50 18.90 -0.85 19.13
CA VAL A 50 19.82 -1.79 18.46
C VAL A 50 19.62 -1.77 16.94
N LEU A 51 18.39 -1.69 16.46
CA LEU A 51 18.08 -1.71 15.04
C LEU A 51 18.37 -0.35 14.36
N TYR A 52 17.84 0.74 14.92
CA TYR A 52 17.86 2.06 14.25
C TYR A 52 18.74 3.11 14.94
N GLY A 53 19.29 2.83 16.12
CA GLY A 53 20.07 3.80 16.89
C GLY A 53 19.23 4.88 17.57
N LYS A 54 17.91 4.74 17.59
CA LYS A 54 16.96 5.72 18.12
C LYS A 54 16.40 5.31 19.47
N THR A 55 16.15 6.28 20.32
CA THR A 55 15.43 6.10 21.58
C THR A 55 14.52 7.29 21.83
N ALA A 56 13.40 7.07 22.53
CA ALA A 56 12.51 8.12 23.01
C ALA A 56 12.95 8.69 24.38
N PHE A 57 14.11 8.32 24.90
CA PHE A 57 14.59 8.84 26.18
C PHE A 57 14.88 10.33 26.13
N MET A 58 14.41 11.08 27.12
CA MET A 58 14.75 12.51 27.30
C MET A 58 16.26 12.72 27.44
N ILE A 59 16.94 11.82 28.15
CA ILE A 59 18.41 11.83 28.30
C ILE A 59 18.99 10.89 27.26
N LYS A 60 19.72 11.41 26.30
CA LYS A 60 20.29 10.64 25.18
C LYS A 60 21.38 9.65 25.61
N GLU A 61 22.03 9.86 26.76
CA GLU A 61 23.02 8.94 27.30
C GLU A 61 22.37 7.60 27.66
N VAL A 62 22.85 6.51 27.08
CA VAL A 62 22.31 5.16 27.29
C VAL A 62 23.09 4.34 28.32
N ILE A 63 24.20 4.85 28.86
CA ILE A 63 25.00 4.14 29.86
C ILE A 63 24.24 4.00 31.19
N ASN A 64 24.42 2.87 31.86
CA ASN A 64 23.92 2.64 33.22
C ASN A 64 24.50 3.64 34.22
N ARG A 65 23.65 4.27 35.03
CA ARG A 65 24.06 5.31 36.00
C ARG A 65 25.03 4.77 37.06
N LYS A 66 24.81 3.56 37.57
CA LYS A 66 25.69 2.92 38.57
C LYS A 66 27.06 2.62 37.98
N VAL A 67 27.12 2.21 36.71
CA VAL A 67 28.39 2.02 35.98
C VAL A 67 29.07 3.35 35.75
N ARG A 68 28.33 4.39 35.34
CA ARG A 68 28.84 5.75 35.15
C ARG A 68 29.47 6.31 36.41
N GLU A 69 28.81 6.15 37.56
CA GLU A 69 29.33 6.65 38.85
C GLU A 69 30.63 5.95 39.25
N LYS A 70 30.73 4.67 39.00
CA LYS A 70 31.95 3.88 39.31
C LYS A 70 33.11 4.08 38.32
N MET A 71 32.90 4.78 37.21
CA MET A 71 33.98 5.07 36.26
C MET A 71 34.97 6.04 36.86
N THR A 72 36.28 5.74 36.73
CA THR A 72 37.39 6.65 37.03
C THR A 72 37.75 7.50 35.82
N LEU A 73 38.44 8.62 36.03
CA LEU A 73 38.82 9.54 34.97
C LEU A 73 39.68 8.82 33.91
N GLY A 74 39.39 9.04 32.66
CA GLY A 74 40.06 8.43 31.53
C GLY A 74 39.63 7.01 31.19
N VAL A 75 38.86 6.34 32.05
CA VAL A 75 38.39 4.95 31.79
C VAL A 75 37.25 4.97 30.80
N GLU A 76 37.28 4.01 29.90
CA GLU A 76 36.28 3.73 28.88
C GLU A 76 35.40 2.55 29.29
N LYS A 77 34.10 2.66 29.05
CA LYS A 77 33.12 1.58 29.29
C LYS A 77 32.21 1.41 28.06
N PRO A 78 32.16 0.18 27.53
CA PRO A 78 31.22 -0.15 26.46
C PRO A 78 29.80 -0.31 27.00
N VAL A 79 28.86 0.20 26.23
CA VAL A 79 27.43 -0.05 26.35
C VAL A 79 26.99 -0.76 25.11
N SER A 80 26.35 -1.90 25.23
CA SER A 80 25.89 -2.65 24.05
C SER A 80 24.53 -3.28 24.24
N VAL A 81 23.80 -3.37 23.15
CA VAL A 81 22.63 -4.21 22.99
C VAL A 81 22.86 -5.15 21.81
N THR A 82 22.65 -6.43 22.06
CA THR A 82 22.74 -7.48 21.05
C THR A 82 21.39 -8.14 20.90
N LEU A 83 20.93 -8.31 19.67
CA LEU A 83 19.68 -8.95 19.30
C LEU A 83 19.98 -10.14 18.40
N ASP A 84 19.63 -11.34 18.85
CA ASP A 84 19.69 -12.53 18.02
C ASP A 84 18.32 -12.76 17.38
N VAL A 85 18.28 -12.88 16.05
CA VAL A 85 17.05 -13.01 15.27
C VAL A 85 17.15 -14.13 14.24
N ILE A 86 16.01 -14.72 13.92
CA ILE A 86 15.87 -15.59 12.75
C ILE A 86 15.22 -14.77 11.64
N TYR A 87 15.85 -14.74 10.48
CA TYR A 87 15.31 -14.10 9.29
C TYR A 87 15.64 -14.95 8.06
N ASN A 88 14.61 -15.37 7.32
CA ASN A 88 14.73 -16.32 6.19
C ASN A 88 15.54 -17.57 6.59
N ASP A 89 15.14 -18.21 7.70
CA ASP A 89 15.77 -19.42 8.29
C ASP A 89 17.29 -19.30 8.57
N VAL A 90 17.80 -18.07 8.61
CA VAL A 90 19.18 -17.80 8.97
C VAL A 90 19.24 -17.07 10.32
N ASP A 91 20.12 -17.53 11.18
CA ASP A 91 20.42 -16.90 12.47
C ASP A 91 21.32 -15.69 12.28
N TYR A 92 20.82 -14.51 12.63
CA TYR A 92 21.58 -13.25 12.62
C TYR A 92 21.79 -12.75 14.04
N THR A 93 22.97 -12.22 14.29
CA THR A 93 23.31 -11.49 15.52
C THR A 93 23.56 -10.01 15.16
N ILE A 94 22.71 -9.14 15.66
CA ILE A 94 22.73 -7.70 15.43
C ILE A 94 23.23 -7.03 16.72
N THR A 95 24.36 -6.34 16.66
CA THR A 95 24.94 -5.68 17.84
C THR A 95 25.17 -4.19 17.57
N ARG A 96 24.67 -3.36 18.47
CA ARG A 96 25.02 -1.93 18.54
C ARG A 96 25.77 -1.64 19.83
N GLN A 97 26.89 -0.92 19.72
CA GLN A 97 27.76 -0.60 20.83
C GLN A 97 28.21 0.86 20.76
N VAL A 98 28.19 1.53 21.90
CA VAL A 98 28.75 2.87 22.12
C VAL A 98 29.74 2.79 23.27
N ILE A 99 30.86 3.49 23.16
CA ILE A 99 31.88 3.54 24.19
C ILE A 99 31.80 4.92 24.88
N TYR A 100 31.65 4.92 26.20
CA TYR A 100 31.68 6.14 27.00
C TYR A 100 32.99 6.27 27.75
N LYS A 101 33.57 7.47 27.71
CA LYS A 101 34.83 7.83 28.44
C LYS A 101 34.50 8.87 29.48
N LYS A 102 35.03 8.72 30.68
CA LYS A 102 34.90 9.74 31.72
C LYS A 102 35.99 10.81 31.53
N VAL A 103 35.53 12.00 31.10
CA VAL A 103 36.41 13.15 30.78
C VAL A 103 36.59 14.14 31.94
N SER A 104 35.64 14.14 32.89
CA SER A 104 35.74 14.89 34.13
C SER A 104 34.97 14.19 35.26
N PRO A 105 35.08 14.60 36.53
CA PRO A 105 34.38 13.98 37.65
C PRO A 105 32.85 13.90 37.42
N VAL A 106 32.28 14.87 36.67
CA VAL A 106 30.84 15.02 36.46
C VAL A 106 30.43 14.67 35.03
N LYS A 107 31.36 14.66 34.04
CA LYS A 107 31.04 14.56 32.62
C LYS A 107 31.62 13.31 32.02
N ILE A 108 30.77 12.58 31.29
CA ILE A 108 31.16 11.53 30.36
C ILE A 108 30.96 12.03 28.92
N GLN A 109 31.67 11.45 28.00
CA GLN A 109 31.55 11.72 26.57
C GLN A 109 31.63 10.41 25.81
N GLU A 110 30.94 10.32 24.70
CA GLU A 110 31.11 9.22 23.77
C GLU A 110 32.56 9.26 23.21
N ALA A 111 33.28 8.16 23.35
CA ALA A 111 34.67 8.05 22.94
C ALA A 111 34.80 7.70 21.45
N ASP A 112 33.79 7.07 20.89
CA ASP A 112 33.73 6.65 19.49
C ASP A 112 32.29 6.63 19.03
N HIS A 113 32.08 6.66 17.70
CA HIS A 113 30.74 6.50 17.11
C HIS A 113 30.18 5.10 17.42
N ALA A 114 28.86 5.00 17.46
CA ALA A 114 28.19 3.74 17.68
C ALA A 114 28.67 2.70 16.66
N LYS A 115 29.26 1.60 17.15
CA LYS A 115 29.63 0.46 16.31
C LYS A 115 28.39 -0.38 16.07
N PHE A 116 28.08 -0.58 14.80
CA PHE A 116 26.94 -1.40 14.38
C PHE A 116 27.47 -2.60 13.59
N SER A 117 27.21 -3.80 14.06
CA SER A 117 27.62 -5.03 13.41
C SER A 117 26.46 -5.99 13.24
N ILE A 118 26.44 -6.67 12.10
CA ILE A 118 25.49 -7.75 11.79
C ILE A 118 26.34 -8.94 11.34
N SER A 119 26.21 -10.04 12.06
CA SER A 119 26.85 -11.32 11.71
C SER A 119 25.80 -12.41 11.56
N TYR A 120 26.12 -13.43 10.77
CA TYR A 120 25.29 -14.60 10.58
C TYR A 120 26.16 -15.84 10.38
N ILE A 121 25.55 -17.00 10.60
CA ILE A 121 26.21 -18.28 10.34
C ILE A 121 25.73 -18.74 8.95
N ASP A 122 26.70 -18.96 8.04
CA ASP A 122 26.38 -19.43 6.70
C ASP A 122 26.05 -20.95 6.68
N LYS A 123 25.64 -21.46 5.53
CA LYS A 123 25.29 -22.88 5.35
C LYS A 123 26.45 -23.84 5.63
N ASN A 124 27.70 -23.33 5.67
CA ASN A 124 28.92 -24.11 5.98
C ASN A 124 29.29 -24.06 7.46
N GLY A 125 28.52 -23.33 8.29
CA GLY A 125 28.79 -23.13 9.71
C GLY A 125 29.84 -22.03 9.99
N GLU A 126 30.21 -21.20 9.00
CA GLU A 126 31.17 -20.12 9.17
C GLU A 126 30.47 -18.83 9.56
N ALA A 127 31.02 -18.10 10.53
CA ALA A 127 30.52 -16.79 10.93
C ALA A 127 30.96 -15.73 9.90
N LYS A 128 29.96 -15.06 9.29
CA LYS A 128 30.16 -13.98 8.33
C LYS A 128 29.59 -12.68 8.86
N TYR A 129 30.13 -11.55 8.38
CA TYR A 129 29.72 -10.21 8.75
C TYR A 129 29.23 -9.47 7.51
N LEU A 130 28.14 -8.73 7.64
CA LEU A 130 27.70 -7.83 6.59
C LEU A 130 28.64 -6.62 6.50
N ALA A 131 28.93 -6.18 5.28
CA ALA A 131 29.71 -4.98 5.04
C ALA A 131 28.91 -3.72 5.48
N ASP A 132 29.61 -2.63 5.83
CA ASP A 132 28.97 -1.43 6.38
C ASP A 132 27.91 -0.83 5.47
N TYR A 133 28.12 -0.88 4.15
CA TYR A 133 27.16 -0.39 3.15
C TYR A 133 25.91 -1.29 3.00
N GLU A 134 25.99 -2.57 3.35
CA GLU A 134 24.87 -3.51 3.27
C GLU A 134 23.93 -3.44 4.47
N LYS A 135 24.46 -3.09 5.66
CA LYS A 135 23.71 -3.10 6.92
C LYS A 135 22.42 -2.27 6.89
N PRO A 136 22.41 -1.01 6.39
CA PRO A 136 21.19 -0.22 6.32
C PRO A 136 20.12 -0.85 5.42
N TYR A 137 20.55 -1.42 4.27
CA TYR A 137 19.64 -2.10 3.34
C TYR A 137 19.08 -3.38 3.95
N PHE A 138 19.92 -4.13 4.67
CA PHE A 138 19.50 -5.35 5.34
C PHE A 138 18.44 -5.07 6.41
N ILE A 139 18.69 -4.11 7.30
CA ILE A 139 17.71 -3.72 8.34
C ILE A 139 16.42 -3.23 7.70
N LYS A 140 16.50 -2.37 6.67
CA LYS A 140 15.33 -1.85 5.98
C LYS A 140 14.50 -2.95 5.31
N ARG A 141 15.14 -4.01 4.81
CA ARG A 141 14.43 -5.16 4.22
C ARG A 141 13.85 -6.07 5.30
N MET A 142 14.59 -6.30 6.39
CA MET A 142 14.16 -7.17 7.49
C MET A 142 13.01 -6.56 8.30
N LEU A 143 13.12 -5.29 8.65
CA LEU A 143 12.09 -4.52 9.36
C LEU A 143 12.26 -3.02 9.01
N PRO A 144 11.45 -2.48 8.10
CA PRO A 144 11.51 -1.07 7.72
C PRO A 144 11.30 -0.15 8.93
N GLU A 145 12.09 0.92 9.02
CA GLU A 145 12.01 1.87 10.14
C GLU A 145 10.64 2.55 10.23
N GLU A 146 10.00 2.78 9.09
CA GLU A 146 8.67 3.37 8.97
C GLU A 146 7.58 2.51 9.65
N LEU A 147 7.85 1.22 9.80
CA LEU A 147 6.98 0.26 10.49
C LEU A 147 7.31 0.07 11.96
N SER A 148 8.45 0.62 12.41
CA SER A 148 8.96 0.37 13.77
C SER A 148 7.97 0.75 14.87
N ASP A 149 7.24 1.85 14.71
CA ASP A 149 6.28 2.32 15.71
C ASP A 149 5.04 1.42 15.82
N PHE A 150 4.78 0.58 14.82
CA PHE A 150 3.68 -0.39 14.81
C PHE A 150 4.10 -1.75 15.39
N PHE A 151 5.35 -2.16 15.12
CA PHE A 151 5.89 -3.41 15.65
C PHE A 151 6.50 -3.28 17.03
N PHE A 152 6.99 -2.09 17.39
CA PHE A 152 7.46 -1.72 18.74
C PHE A 152 6.48 -0.77 19.39
N PHE A 153 5.35 -1.30 19.76
CA PHE A 153 4.18 -0.58 20.19
C PHE A 153 4.35 -0.04 21.62
N ASP A 154 4.20 1.28 21.78
CA ASP A 154 4.25 1.98 23.07
C ASP A 154 2.84 2.42 23.48
N GLY A 155 2.28 1.78 24.51
CA GLY A 155 0.95 2.09 25.00
C GLY A 155 0.74 3.55 25.42
N GLU A 156 1.79 4.25 25.84
CA GLU A 156 1.70 5.68 26.22
C GLU A 156 1.54 6.60 24.99
N LYS A 157 1.99 6.17 23.81
CA LYS A 157 1.88 6.94 22.56
C LYS A 157 0.60 6.71 21.78
N ILE A 158 -0.21 5.75 22.17
CA ILE A 158 -1.43 5.40 21.43
C ILE A 158 -2.39 6.58 21.28
N GLU A 159 -2.56 7.37 22.34
CA GLU A 159 -3.44 8.52 22.29
C GLU A 159 -2.97 9.56 21.27
N GLU A 160 -1.66 9.78 21.17
CA GLU A 160 -1.07 10.63 20.14
C GLU A 160 -1.26 10.07 18.74
N MET A 161 -1.02 8.76 18.56
CA MET A 161 -1.25 8.07 17.29
C MET A 161 -2.72 8.14 16.87
N SER A 162 -3.64 7.90 17.79
CA SER A 162 -5.07 8.00 17.53
C SER A 162 -5.50 9.41 17.15
N LYS A 163 -4.99 10.44 17.82
CA LYS A 163 -5.24 11.86 17.45
C LYS A 163 -4.68 12.18 16.05
N LYS A 164 -3.50 11.68 15.71
CA LYS A 164 -2.94 11.82 14.35
C LYS A 164 -3.82 11.19 13.29
N LEU A 165 -4.35 10.00 13.54
CA LEU A 165 -5.31 9.32 12.66
C LEU A 165 -6.58 10.14 12.45
N GLN A 166 -7.13 10.72 13.53
CA GLN A 166 -8.37 11.51 13.48
C GLN A 166 -8.19 12.82 12.72
N LEU A 167 -7.07 13.52 12.93
CA LEU A 167 -6.80 14.82 12.33
C LEU A 167 -6.41 14.74 10.84
N GLY A 168 -6.44 13.55 10.23
CA GLY A 168 -6.01 13.37 8.85
C GLY A 168 -4.51 13.61 8.64
N LYS A 169 -3.72 13.65 9.70
CA LYS A 169 -2.25 13.68 9.67
C LYS A 169 -1.68 12.26 9.55
N GLY A 170 -2.41 11.40 8.83
CA GLY A 170 -2.06 9.99 8.62
C GLY A 170 -0.92 9.74 7.63
N SER A 171 -0.06 10.75 7.35
CA SER A 171 1.12 10.56 6.49
C SER A 171 1.96 9.38 6.96
N ASP A 172 2.15 9.23 8.27
CA ASP A 172 2.97 8.17 8.85
C ASP A 172 2.35 6.78 8.63
N PHE A 173 1.02 6.68 8.71
CA PHE A 173 0.27 5.45 8.44
C PHE A 173 0.29 5.07 6.96
N LYS A 174 0.11 6.05 6.07
CA LYS A 174 0.22 5.87 4.62
C LYS A 174 1.61 5.39 4.25
N GLU A 175 2.64 6.05 4.77
CA GLU A 175 4.04 5.69 4.51
C GLU A 175 4.37 4.28 5.02
N ALA A 176 3.85 3.89 6.19
CA ALA A 176 4.01 2.55 6.73
C ALA A 176 3.40 1.49 5.81
N VAL A 177 2.13 1.68 5.40
CA VAL A 177 1.46 0.77 4.46
C VAL A 177 2.20 0.72 3.13
N TYR A 178 2.60 1.86 2.58
CA TYR A 178 3.32 1.93 1.30
C TYR A 178 4.68 1.24 1.33
N SER A 179 5.41 1.39 2.42
CA SER A 179 6.68 0.65 2.64
C SER A 179 6.44 -0.85 2.66
N LEU A 180 5.41 -1.28 3.39
CA LEU A 180 5.08 -2.69 3.55
C LEU A 180 4.70 -3.35 2.24
N VAL A 181 3.75 -2.74 1.49
CA VAL A 181 3.25 -3.31 0.24
C VAL A 181 4.12 -2.98 -0.98
N GLY A 182 5.27 -2.31 -0.78
CA GLY A 182 6.20 -1.98 -1.86
C GLY A 182 5.73 -0.88 -2.82
N LEU A 183 4.63 -0.19 -2.51
CA LEU A 183 4.10 0.92 -3.33
C LEU A 183 5.03 2.12 -3.37
N ARG A 184 5.91 2.29 -2.37
CA ARG A 184 6.89 3.39 -2.34
C ARG A 184 7.88 3.33 -3.50
N ALA A 185 8.31 2.13 -3.90
CA ALA A 185 9.19 1.97 -5.06
C ALA A 185 8.47 2.38 -6.36
N SER A 186 7.19 1.99 -6.51
CA SER A 186 6.36 2.39 -7.64
C SER A 186 6.11 3.90 -7.66
N GLN A 187 5.83 4.50 -6.52
CA GLN A 187 5.66 5.94 -6.38
C GLN A 187 6.93 6.70 -6.76
N ASN A 188 8.09 6.28 -6.28
CA ASN A 188 9.37 6.87 -6.65
C ASN A 188 9.65 6.73 -8.15
N ALA A 189 9.36 5.56 -8.74
CA ALA A 189 9.51 5.35 -10.17
C ALA A 189 8.60 6.28 -11.00
N ILE A 190 7.35 6.49 -10.56
CA ILE A 190 6.41 7.43 -11.17
C ILE A 190 6.96 8.87 -11.09
N GLU A 191 7.45 9.29 -9.91
CA GLU A 191 8.04 10.63 -9.74
C GLU A 191 9.30 10.84 -10.60
N HIS A 192 10.13 9.82 -10.79
CA HIS A 192 11.29 9.88 -11.68
C HIS A 192 10.91 9.89 -13.17
N LEU A 193 9.77 9.33 -13.53
CA LEU A 193 9.27 9.35 -14.91
C LEU A 193 8.46 10.63 -15.22
N LYS A 194 7.80 11.22 -14.22
CA LYS A 194 6.87 12.33 -14.36
C LYS A 194 7.53 13.53 -15.04
N SER A 195 6.95 14.00 -16.13
CA SER A 195 7.50 15.10 -16.96
C SER A 195 7.67 16.43 -16.22
N LYS A 196 6.92 16.63 -15.13
CA LYS A 196 6.92 17.85 -14.29
C LYS A 196 7.57 17.68 -12.93
N SER A 197 8.35 16.65 -12.72
CA SER A 197 9.10 16.55 -11.48
C SER A 197 9.96 17.81 -11.32
N SER A 198 9.87 18.49 -10.16
CA SER A 198 10.85 19.51 -9.75
C SER A 198 12.25 18.89 -9.58
N SER A 199 12.33 17.58 -9.63
CA SER A 199 13.56 16.80 -9.58
C SER A 199 14.35 16.98 -10.86
N LYS A 200 15.64 17.28 -10.74
CA LYS A 200 16.63 17.23 -11.84
C LYS A 200 16.76 15.83 -12.47
N TYR A 201 16.12 14.83 -11.89
CA TYR A 201 16.22 13.42 -12.28
C TYR A 201 15.00 12.91 -13.06
N SER A 202 14.10 13.79 -13.52
CA SER A 202 12.97 13.35 -14.35
C SER A 202 13.44 12.92 -15.74
N VAL A 203 13.22 11.67 -16.08
CA VAL A 203 13.64 11.07 -17.35
C VAL A 203 12.93 11.74 -18.53
N ILE A 204 11.59 11.84 -18.48
CA ILE A 204 10.79 12.43 -19.57
C ILE A 204 11.17 13.89 -19.78
N LYS A 205 11.32 14.66 -18.69
CA LYS A 205 11.71 16.07 -18.78
C LYS A 205 13.08 16.25 -19.41
N ASN A 206 14.07 15.48 -18.99
CA ASN A 206 15.43 15.56 -19.52
C ASN A 206 15.47 15.20 -21.02
N LEU A 207 14.75 14.16 -21.43
CA LEU A 207 14.63 13.78 -22.83
C LEU A 207 13.91 14.87 -23.67
N GLN A 208 12.89 15.52 -23.10
CA GLN A 208 12.20 16.64 -23.76
C GLN A 208 13.11 17.86 -23.92
N GLU A 209 13.89 18.21 -22.89
CA GLU A 209 14.87 19.32 -22.96
C GLU A 209 15.97 19.02 -24.00
N GLU A 210 16.42 17.77 -24.10
CA GLU A 210 17.40 17.35 -25.09
C GLU A 210 16.82 17.38 -26.52
N LEU A 211 15.58 16.95 -26.71
CA LEU A 211 14.86 17.07 -27.97
C LEU A 211 14.70 18.50 -28.43
N GLU A 212 14.40 19.42 -27.48
CA GLU A 212 14.28 20.85 -27.77
C GLU A 212 15.62 21.49 -28.21
N GLN A 213 16.71 21.08 -27.57
CA GLN A 213 18.06 21.60 -27.93
C GLN A 213 18.50 21.14 -29.33
N ASN A 214 18.07 19.95 -29.75
CA ASN A 214 18.42 19.39 -31.05
C ASN A 214 17.50 19.85 -32.19
N SER A 215 16.37 20.51 -31.87
CA SER A 215 15.44 20.99 -32.88
C SER A 215 15.74 22.41 -33.32
N GLY A 216 15.82 22.66 -34.65
CA GLY A 216 16.08 23.97 -35.22
C GLY A 216 14.99 25.05 -35.02
N SER A 217 13.97 24.77 -34.24
CA SER A 217 12.79 25.62 -33.99
C SER A 217 12.59 25.97 -32.52
N ILE A 218 13.67 26.24 -31.79
CA ILE A 218 13.71 26.41 -30.32
C ILE A 218 12.66 27.42 -29.81
N GLU A 219 12.44 28.52 -30.47
CA GLU A 219 11.56 29.59 -29.99
C GLU A 219 10.06 29.22 -30.07
N LYS A 220 9.66 28.53 -31.13
CA LYS A 220 8.29 28.02 -31.29
C LYS A 220 8.00 26.88 -30.37
N LEU A 221 8.95 25.99 -30.13
CA LEU A 221 8.82 24.86 -29.19
C LEU A 221 8.70 25.36 -27.76
N LYS A 222 9.44 26.41 -27.36
CA LYS A 222 9.28 27.08 -26.07
C LYS A 222 7.89 27.68 -25.88
N ASP A 223 7.28 28.29 -26.90
CA ASP A 223 5.92 28.82 -26.83
C ASP A 223 4.88 27.70 -26.61
N TYR A 224 5.01 26.62 -27.37
CA TYR A 224 4.13 25.44 -27.17
C TYR A 224 4.29 24.81 -25.78
N ASN A 225 5.49 24.67 -25.29
CA ASN A 225 5.75 24.16 -23.96
C ASN A 225 5.17 25.06 -22.86
N THR A 226 5.32 26.38 -22.99
CA THR A 226 4.71 27.32 -22.03
C THR A 226 3.20 27.19 -22.00
N LYS A 227 2.55 26.99 -23.15
CA LYS A 227 1.11 26.79 -23.26
C LYS A 227 0.67 25.43 -22.68
N ILE A 228 1.44 24.39 -22.95
CA ILE A 228 1.20 23.05 -22.37
C ILE A 228 1.36 23.09 -20.84
N ASP A 229 2.41 23.74 -20.34
CA ASP A 229 2.64 23.93 -18.91
C ASP A 229 1.53 24.70 -18.21
N PHE A 230 0.96 25.69 -18.89
CA PHE A 230 -0.20 26.40 -18.39
C PHE A 230 -1.42 25.48 -18.29
N LEU A 231 -1.76 24.76 -19.37
CA LEU A 231 -2.90 23.84 -19.37
C LEU A 231 -2.77 22.72 -18.33
N GLU A 232 -1.57 22.26 -18.08
CA GLU A 232 -1.34 21.23 -17.09
C GLU A 232 -1.48 21.75 -15.65
N LYS A 233 -1.13 23.02 -15.39
CA LYS A 233 -1.43 23.66 -14.09
C LYS A 233 -2.93 23.83 -13.88
N GLU A 234 -3.65 24.23 -14.92
CA GLU A 234 -5.10 24.34 -14.87
C GLU A 234 -5.76 22.96 -14.66
N LEU A 235 -5.19 21.91 -15.26
CA LEU A 235 -5.62 20.53 -15.07
C LEU A 235 -5.41 20.09 -13.61
N GLU A 236 -4.22 20.31 -13.06
CA GLU A 236 -3.91 19.97 -11.66
C GLU A 236 -4.84 20.71 -10.68
N GLN A 237 -5.10 22.01 -10.95
CA GLN A 237 -6.06 22.77 -10.14
C GLN A 237 -7.49 22.23 -10.24
N ALA A 238 -7.94 21.88 -11.46
CA ALA A 238 -9.26 21.32 -11.67
C ALA A 238 -9.42 19.94 -11.02
N GLU A 239 -8.38 19.11 -11.01
CA GLU A 239 -8.36 17.83 -10.30
C GLU A 239 -8.43 18.02 -8.78
N GLN A 240 -7.74 19.02 -8.22
CA GLN A 240 -7.84 19.39 -6.81
C GLN A 240 -9.25 19.92 -6.46
N ASP A 241 -9.82 20.74 -7.29
CA ASP A 241 -11.19 21.25 -7.11
C ASP A 241 -12.23 20.13 -7.18
N LYS A 242 -12.04 19.15 -8.05
CA LYS A 242 -12.83 17.92 -8.10
C LYS A 242 -12.76 17.17 -6.77
N GLU A 243 -11.57 16.87 -6.28
CA GLU A 243 -11.38 16.17 -5.00
C GLU A 243 -12.02 16.91 -3.83
N ASN A 244 -11.84 18.24 -3.76
CA ASN A 244 -12.46 19.07 -2.72
C ASN A 244 -14.00 19.06 -2.81
N THR A 245 -14.54 19.05 -4.03
CA THR A 245 -15.98 19.00 -4.24
C THR A 245 -16.55 17.64 -3.83
N GLU A 246 -15.88 16.55 -4.16
CA GLU A 246 -16.25 15.20 -3.71
C GLU A 246 -16.23 15.07 -2.19
N LEU A 247 -15.22 15.64 -1.52
CA LEU A 247 -15.17 15.70 -0.06
C LEU A 247 -16.33 16.48 0.57
N ASN A 248 -16.73 17.58 -0.06
CA ASN A 248 -17.87 18.36 0.39
C ASN A 248 -19.19 17.62 0.20
N ILE A 249 -19.34 16.87 -0.88
CA ILE A 249 -20.50 15.99 -1.12
C ILE A 249 -20.60 14.93 -0.02
N GLN A 250 -19.47 14.30 0.35
CA GLN A 250 -19.44 13.33 1.44
C GLN A 250 -19.82 13.92 2.80
N LYS A 251 -19.37 15.16 3.10
CA LYS A 251 -19.80 15.85 4.33
C LYS A 251 -21.31 16.10 4.35
N LEU A 252 -21.85 16.55 3.22
CA LEU A 252 -23.30 16.77 3.09
C LEU A 252 -24.08 15.46 3.20
N ASP A 253 -23.55 14.33 2.72
CA ASP A 253 -24.15 13.02 2.92
C ASP A 253 -24.21 12.64 4.40
N ASN A 254 -23.17 12.92 5.17
CA ASN A 254 -23.17 12.72 6.61
C ASN A 254 -24.21 13.65 7.31
N GLU A 255 -24.28 14.93 6.94
CA GLU A 255 -25.27 15.85 7.48
C GLU A 255 -26.72 15.40 7.15
N ILE A 256 -26.95 14.92 5.94
CA ILE A 256 -28.22 14.32 5.53
C ILE A 256 -28.55 13.12 6.41
N GLN A 257 -27.58 12.27 6.67
CA GLN A 257 -27.72 11.08 7.49
C GLN A 257 -28.04 11.42 8.95
N VAL A 258 -27.33 12.41 9.51
CA VAL A 258 -27.54 12.91 10.87
C VAL A 258 -28.96 13.50 11.01
N ASN A 259 -29.37 14.39 10.11
CA ASN A 259 -30.71 14.98 10.15
C ASN A 259 -31.81 13.92 10.00
N ASN A 260 -31.57 12.88 9.19
CA ASN A 260 -32.49 11.74 9.06
C ASN A 260 -32.63 10.98 10.39
N THR A 261 -31.54 10.76 11.13
CA THR A 261 -31.59 10.08 12.44
C THR A 261 -32.31 10.93 13.50
N ILE A 262 -32.13 12.26 13.51
CA ILE A 262 -32.85 13.16 14.39
C ILE A 262 -34.37 13.11 14.13
N ILE A 263 -34.77 13.14 12.87
CA ILE A 263 -36.20 13.05 12.47
C ILE A 263 -36.78 11.72 12.96
N LEU A 264 -36.01 10.64 12.92
CA LEU A 264 -36.41 9.30 13.38
C LEU A 264 -36.50 9.22 14.90
N ALA A 265 -35.54 9.80 15.62
CA ALA A 265 -35.47 9.76 17.10
C ALA A 265 -36.69 10.43 17.76
N GLU A 266 -37.23 11.47 17.14
CA GLU A 266 -38.41 12.20 17.67
C GLU A 266 -39.73 11.53 17.35
N SER A 267 -39.74 10.46 16.55
CA SER A 267 -40.99 9.78 16.21
C SER A 267 -41.21 8.59 17.14
N ASN A 268 -42.25 8.63 17.96
CA ASN A 268 -42.67 7.55 18.88
C ASN A 268 -43.24 6.29 18.17
N LYS A 269 -42.95 6.09 16.87
CA LYS A 269 -43.47 4.95 16.10
C LYS A 269 -42.38 3.93 15.83
N MET A 270 -42.05 3.09 16.83
CA MET A 270 -41.02 2.03 16.74
C MET A 270 -41.12 1.16 15.46
N LYS A 271 -42.34 0.82 15.04
CA LYS A 271 -42.51 -0.08 13.88
C LYS A 271 -42.14 0.54 12.53
N VAL A 272 -42.41 1.81 12.33
CA VAL A 272 -42.05 2.56 11.12
C VAL A 272 -40.54 2.80 11.10
N LYS A 273 -39.94 2.93 12.27
CA LYS A 273 -38.48 3.06 12.47
C LYS A 273 -37.72 1.80 12.07
N GLU A 274 -38.21 0.61 12.51
CA GLU A 274 -37.60 -0.66 12.11
C GLU A 274 -37.68 -0.89 10.58
N GLU A 275 -38.84 -0.62 9.97
CA GLU A 275 -39.02 -0.75 8.52
C GLU A 275 -38.09 0.21 7.74
N TYR A 276 -37.91 1.44 8.24
CA TYR A 276 -36.96 2.41 7.66
C TYR A 276 -35.53 1.93 7.75
N LEU A 277 -35.09 1.41 8.90
CA LEU A 277 -33.72 0.89 9.08
C LEU A 277 -33.44 -0.32 8.18
N GLN A 278 -34.41 -1.20 8.02
CA GLN A 278 -34.32 -2.33 7.11
C GLN A 278 -34.12 -1.86 5.67
N LEU A 279 -34.97 -0.92 5.20
CA LEU A 279 -34.88 -0.33 3.85
C LEU A 279 -33.53 0.38 3.63
N LYS A 280 -33.04 1.11 4.64
CA LYS A 280 -31.74 1.79 4.60
C LYS A 280 -30.59 0.81 4.41
N ASN A 281 -30.58 -0.27 5.20
CA ASN A 281 -29.57 -1.31 5.09
C ASN A 281 -29.62 -2.03 3.74
N GLU A 282 -30.82 -2.25 3.20
CA GLU A 282 -30.98 -2.81 1.86
C GLU A 282 -30.42 -1.90 0.77
N ILE A 283 -30.63 -0.59 0.87
CA ILE A 283 -30.05 0.38 -0.07
C ILE A 283 -28.53 0.38 0.00
N ILE A 284 -27.95 0.37 1.20
CA ILE A 284 -26.48 0.30 1.38
C ILE A 284 -25.92 -0.96 0.72
N LYS A 285 -26.54 -2.11 0.97
CA LYS A 285 -26.15 -3.38 0.33
C LYS A 285 -26.27 -3.34 -1.19
N LEU A 286 -27.35 -2.78 -1.70
CA LEU A 286 -27.57 -2.64 -3.14
C LEU A 286 -26.57 -1.66 -3.79
N LYS A 287 -26.30 -0.51 -3.15
CA LYS A 287 -25.28 0.45 -3.61
C LYS A 287 -23.88 -0.16 -3.62
N SER A 288 -23.52 -0.89 -2.56
CA SER A 288 -22.24 -1.62 -2.50
C SER A 288 -22.15 -2.70 -3.59
N LYS A 289 -23.21 -3.50 -3.75
CA LYS A 289 -23.30 -4.51 -4.82
C LYS A 289 -23.17 -3.90 -6.21
N ARG A 290 -23.87 -2.78 -6.45
CA ARG A 290 -23.78 -2.03 -7.71
C ARG A 290 -22.38 -1.52 -7.96
N LEU A 291 -21.76 -0.91 -6.95
CA LEU A 291 -20.38 -0.39 -7.05
C LEU A 291 -19.37 -1.50 -7.36
N SER A 292 -19.45 -2.60 -6.63
CA SER A 292 -18.62 -3.80 -6.88
C SER A 292 -18.86 -4.35 -8.29
N TYR A 293 -20.13 -4.41 -8.73
CA TYR A 293 -20.47 -4.89 -10.06
C TYR A 293 -19.89 -4.01 -11.17
N ILE A 294 -19.99 -2.68 -11.03
CA ILE A 294 -19.41 -1.73 -11.98
C ILE A 294 -17.88 -1.81 -11.96
N GLY A 295 -17.30 -1.77 -10.78
CA GLY A 295 -15.84 -1.76 -10.61
C GLY A 295 -15.15 -3.07 -11.00
N HIS A 296 -15.85 -4.19 -10.89
CA HIS A 296 -15.28 -5.50 -11.19
C HIS A 296 -15.89 -6.14 -12.45
N ASP A 297 -17.19 -6.44 -12.43
CA ASP A 297 -17.80 -7.27 -13.48
C ASP A 297 -17.98 -6.54 -14.80
N LEU A 298 -18.46 -5.29 -14.76
CA LEU A 298 -18.65 -4.48 -15.96
C LEU A 298 -17.26 -4.08 -16.51
N LEU A 299 -16.38 -3.59 -15.66
CA LEU A 299 -15.03 -3.17 -16.05
C LEU A 299 -14.22 -4.34 -16.61
N LYS A 300 -14.25 -5.49 -15.97
CA LYS A 300 -13.59 -6.71 -16.46
C LYS A 300 -14.15 -7.16 -17.81
N THR A 301 -15.48 -7.09 -17.99
CA THR A 301 -16.12 -7.41 -19.28
C THR A 301 -15.68 -6.41 -20.34
N PHE A 302 -15.58 -5.14 -20.01
CA PHE A 302 -15.15 -4.08 -20.92
C PHE A 302 -13.66 -4.28 -21.30
N GLN A 303 -12.77 -4.39 -20.31
CA GLN A 303 -11.34 -4.58 -20.52
C GLN A 303 -11.02 -5.86 -21.29
N GLY A 304 -11.72 -6.96 -20.97
CA GLY A 304 -11.47 -8.27 -21.60
C GLY A 304 -11.95 -8.37 -23.04
N GLY A 305 -12.79 -7.47 -23.52
CA GLY A 305 -13.37 -7.60 -24.87
C GLY A 305 -13.23 -6.38 -25.76
N ILE A 306 -12.93 -5.19 -25.22
CA ILE A 306 -12.91 -3.94 -25.99
C ILE A 306 -11.87 -3.98 -27.11
N TYR A 307 -10.69 -4.51 -26.83
CA TYR A 307 -9.62 -4.60 -27.81
C TYR A 307 -10.03 -5.49 -29.00
N GLY A 308 -10.56 -6.69 -28.72
CA GLY A 308 -11.05 -7.60 -29.74
C GLY A 308 -12.23 -7.02 -30.55
N TYR A 309 -13.12 -6.28 -29.89
CA TYR A 309 -14.24 -5.60 -30.55
C TYR A 309 -13.78 -4.50 -31.50
N VAL A 310 -12.87 -3.63 -31.05
CA VAL A 310 -12.27 -2.57 -31.89
C VAL A 310 -11.51 -3.20 -33.05
N MET A 311 -10.72 -4.22 -32.79
CA MET A 311 -9.99 -4.93 -33.84
C MET A 311 -10.95 -5.59 -34.88
N SER A 312 -12.12 -6.07 -34.47
CA SER A 312 -13.11 -6.57 -35.40
C SER A 312 -13.62 -5.51 -36.40
N ALA A 313 -13.71 -4.26 -35.95
CA ALA A 313 -14.07 -3.15 -36.84
C ALA A 313 -12.92 -2.78 -37.79
N VAL A 314 -11.71 -2.75 -37.26
CA VAL A 314 -10.48 -2.51 -38.08
C VAL A 314 -10.33 -3.59 -39.15
N MET A 315 -10.50 -4.85 -38.79
CA MET A 315 -10.39 -5.98 -39.74
C MET A 315 -11.45 -5.97 -40.83
N LYS A 316 -12.60 -5.34 -40.61
CA LYS A 316 -13.64 -5.14 -41.63
C LYS A 316 -13.35 -4.00 -42.59
N ASN A 317 -12.26 -3.25 -42.39
CA ASN A 317 -11.89 -2.16 -43.27
C ASN A 317 -11.45 -2.71 -44.64
N PRO A 318 -12.11 -2.28 -45.75
CA PRO A 318 -11.80 -2.81 -47.07
C PRO A 318 -10.37 -2.49 -47.53
N GLU A 319 -9.76 -1.42 -47.02
CA GLU A 319 -8.37 -1.05 -47.36
C GLU A 319 -7.36 -2.05 -46.73
N ILE A 320 -7.64 -2.54 -45.54
CA ILE A 320 -6.82 -3.56 -44.88
C ILE A 320 -6.90 -4.88 -45.67
N HIS A 321 -8.09 -5.30 -46.09
CA HIS A 321 -8.27 -6.47 -46.93
C HIS A 321 -7.53 -6.33 -48.24
N ARG A 322 -7.65 -5.19 -48.91
CA ARG A 322 -6.93 -4.90 -50.14
C ARG A 322 -5.41 -4.95 -49.97
N LEU A 323 -4.87 -4.39 -48.89
CA LEU A 323 -3.43 -4.48 -48.61
C LEU A 323 -2.97 -5.92 -48.34
N LEU A 324 -3.78 -6.71 -47.68
CA LEU A 324 -3.50 -8.13 -47.43
C LEU A 324 -3.61 -9.00 -48.69
N GLU A 325 -4.54 -8.68 -49.62
CA GLU A 325 -4.70 -9.32 -50.89
C GLU A 325 -3.54 -9.00 -51.86
N ILE A 326 -3.15 -7.71 -51.96
CA ILE A 326 -2.00 -7.26 -52.75
C ILE A 326 -0.71 -7.93 -52.25
N SER A 327 -0.63 -8.21 -50.98
CA SER A 327 0.49 -8.87 -50.32
C SER A 327 0.36 -10.40 -50.28
N SER A 328 -0.67 -10.99 -50.92
CA SER A 328 -0.82 -12.43 -50.98
C SER A 328 0.28 -13.03 -51.87
N PRO A 329 1.06 -14.01 -51.34
CA PRO A 329 2.21 -14.53 -52.05
C PRO A 329 1.76 -15.42 -53.23
N ALA A 330 2.64 -15.47 -54.22
CA ALA A 330 2.62 -16.58 -55.17
C ALA A 330 2.63 -17.91 -54.41
N GLN A 331 2.10 -18.97 -55.01
CA GLN A 331 1.84 -20.30 -54.41
C GLN A 331 2.98 -20.96 -53.60
N ASN A 332 4.17 -20.38 -53.59
CA ASN A 332 5.40 -20.93 -53.04
C ASN A 332 5.86 -20.33 -51.70
N THR A 333 5.11 -19.44 -51.07
CA THR A 333 5.52 -18.90 -49.77
C THR A 333 5.10 -19.77 -48.61
N ILE A 334 6.01 -19.95 -47.66
CA ILE A 334 5.75 -20.70 -46.42
C ILE A 334 5.22 -19.70 -45.37
N PRO A 335 4.01 -19.87 -44.85
CA PRO A 335 3.45 -18.98 -43.84
C PRO A 335 4.36 -18.89 -42.61
N GLY A 336 4.65 -17.67 -42.17
CA GLY A 336 5.49 -17.41 -41.00
C GLY A 336 7.01 -17.40 -41.28
N LEU A 337 7.45 -17.70 -42.49
CA LEU A 337 8.86 -17.61 -42.86
C LEU A 337 9.20 -16.17 -43.27
N THR A 338 10.04 -15.51 -42.49
CA THR A 338 10.46 -14.11 -42.73
C THR A 338 11.80 -14.09 -43.46
N LYS A 339 12.07 -12.98 -44.19
CA LYS A 339 13.37 -12.74 -44.81
C LYS A 339 14.52 -12.91 -43.82
N LYS A 340 14.40 -12.42 -42.60
CA LYS A 340 15.39 -12.57 -41.54
C LYS A 340 15.62 -14.04 -41.15
N THR A 341 14.57 -14.84 -41.14
CA THR A 341 14.69 -16.29 -40.83
C THR A 341 15.45 -17.01 -41.95
N ILE A 342 15.19 -16.68 -43.21
CA ILE A 342 15.90 -17.24 -44.34
C ILE A 342 17.38 -16.83 -44.31
N GLU A 343 17.66 -15.54 -44.17
CA GLU A 343 19.03 -15.00 -44.03
C GLU A 343 19.79 -15.66 -42.86
N PHE A 344 19.10 -15.87 -41.70
CA PHE A 344 19.68 -16.56 -40.57
C PHE A 344 20.04 -18.01 -40.86
N LEU A 345 19.16 -18.75 -41.58
CA LEU A 345 19.40 -20.14 -41.95
C LEU A 345 20.57 -20.23 -42.93
N LEU A 346 20.64 -19.35 -43.90
CA LEU A 346 21.73 -19.27 -44.86
C LEU A 346 23.07 -18.96 -44.16
N LYS A 347 23.05 -17.96 -43.25
CA LYS A 347 24.24 -17.58 -42.46
C LYS A 347 24.69 -18.68 -41.48
N ARG A 348 23.76 -19.52 -41.01
CA ARG A 348 24.04 -20.64 -40.11
C ARG A 348 24.60 -21.85 -40.90
N GLU A 349 24.54 -21.82 -42.22
CA GLU A 349 24.94 -22.89 -43.10
C GLU A 349 24.29 -24.27 -42.82
N THR A 350 23.19 -24.26 -42.05
CA THR A 350 22.49 -25.49 -41.65
C THR A 350 21.00 -25.24 -41.58
N CYS A 351 20.21 -26.04 -42.28
CA CYS A 351 18.76 -26.04 -42.25
C CYS A 351 18.22 -26.55 -40.90
N LEU A 352 16.98 -26.23 -40.58
CA LEU A 352 16.28 -26.78 -39.40
C LEU A 352 16.18 -28.32 -39.42
N CYS A 353 16.18 -28.92 -40.59
CA CYS A 353 16.19 -30.37 -40.73
C CYS A 353 17.60 -31.00 -40.65
N GLY A 354 18.64 -30.19 -40.38
CA GLY A 354 20.02 -30.65 -40.26
C GLY A 354 20.82 -30.70 -41.57
N MET A 355 20.19 -30.38 -42.72
CA MET A 355 20.92 -30.36 -44.01
C MET A 355 21.88 -29.18 -44.08
N CYS A 356 23.04 -29.40 -44.71
CA CYS A 356 24.06 -28.39 -44.96
C CYS A 356 23.58 -27.38 -46.00
N LEU A 357 23.72 -26.11 -45.72
CA LEU A 357 23.38 -24.95 -46.57
C LEU A 357 24.64 -24.13 -46.88
N LYS A 358 25.67 -24.74 -47.47
CA LYS A 358 26.82 -23.99 -47.97
C LYS A 358 26.53 -23.38 -49.34
N GLU A 359 27.09 -22.21 -49.65
CA GLU A 359 26.81 -21.40 -50.86
C GLU A 359 26.87 -22.20 -52.18
N ASP A 360 27.68 -23.26 -52.28
CA ASP A 360 27.84 -24.08 -53.48
C ASP A 360 26.83 -25.25 -53.57
N THR A 361 25.91 -25.39 -52.63
CA THR A 361 24.97 -26.51 -52.61
C THR A 361 23.65 -26.18 -53.31
N GLU A 362 23.04 -27.16 -53.95
CA GLU A 362 21.69 -27.01 -54.54
C GLU A 362 20.64 -26.63 -53.48
N GLN A 363 20.84 -27.09 -52.26
CA GLN A 363 19.98 -26.78 -51.12
C GLN A 363 20.07 -25.32 -50.70
N TYR A 364 21.28 -24.70 -50.74
CA TYR A 364 21.48 -23.29 -50.49
C TYR A 364 20.68 -22.44 -51.49
N LYS A 365 20.83 -22.76 -52.82
CA LYS A 365 20.13 -22.04 -53.89
C LYS A 365 18.62 -22.10 -53.72
N LYS A 366 18.08 -23.28 -53.36
CA LYS A 366 16.64 -23.46 -53.10
C LYS A 366 16.13 -22.66 -51.89
N VAL A 367 16.95 -22.53 -50.85
CA VAL A 367 16.61 -21.71 -49.68
C VAL A 367 16.80 -20.22 -49.99
N GLU A 368 17.79 -19.83 -50.78
CA GLU A 368 18.02 -18.48 -51.26
C GLU A 368 16.88 -17.98 -52.15
N GLU A 369 16.39 -18.83 -53.07
CA GLU A 369 15.22 -18.52 -53.92
C GLU A 369 13.98 -18.15 -53.09
N LEU A 370 13.84 -18.63 -51.83
CA LEU A 370 12.75 -18.26 -50.96
C LEU A 370 12.81 -16.78 -50.52
N LEU A 371 13.96 -16.09 -50.68
CA LEU A 371 14.06 -14.67 -50.44
C LEU A 371 13.21 -13.85 -51.41
N ASP A 372 13.09 -14.30 -52.65
CA ASP A 372 12.27 -13.66 -53.68
C ASP A 372 10.76 -13.81 -53.41
N TYR A 373 10.40 -14.87 -52.67
CA TYR A 373 9.02 -15.14 -52.27
C TYR A 373 8.76 -14.68 -50.79
N SER A 374 9.77 -14.18 -50.12
CA SER A 374 9.59 -13.71 -48.74
C SER A 374 8.96 -12.30 -48.72
N TYR A 375 8.03 -12.11 -47.80
CA TYR A 375 7.43 -10.79 -47.62
C TYR A 375 8.46 -9.73 -47.26
N PRO A 376 8.34 -8.49 -47.78
CA PRO A 376 8.98 -7.35 -47.15
C PRO A 376 8.70 -7.35 -45.67
N LYS A 377 9.69 -6.97 -44.84
CA LYS A 377 9.62 -7.02 -43.38
C LYS A 377 8.32 -6.41 -42.82
N THR A 378 7.88 -5.30 -43.40
CA THR A 378 6.64 -4.57 -43.05
C THR A 378 5.38 -5.40 -43.38
N ILE A 379 5.32 -6.05 -44.50
CA ILE A 379 4.16 -6.85 -44.92
C ILE A 379 4.08 -8.16 -44.13
N GLY A 380 5.21 -8.80 -43.86
CA GLY A 380 5.27 -9.98 -42.98
C GLY A 380 4.79 -9.67 -41.58
N MET A 381 5.20 -8.53 -41.04
CA MET A 381 4.73 -8.06 -39.73
C MET A 381 3.21 -7.75 -39.75
N LEU A 382 2.71 -7.12 -40.80
CA LEU A 382 1.28 -6.82 -40.93
C LEU A 382 0.44 -8.11 -40.98
N LYS A 383 0.88 -9.15 -41.70
CA LYS A 383 0.20 -10.43 -41.73
C LYS A 383 0.26 -11.18 -40.39
N GLU A 384 1.38 -11.15 -39.74
CA GLU A 384 1.54 -11.75 -38.41
C GLU A 384 0.64 -11.08 -37.40
N GLU A 385 0.59 -9.76 -37.42
CA GLU A 385 -0.32 -8.99 -36.57
C GLU A 385 -1.79 -9.22 -36.95
N HIS A 386 -2.12 -9.32 -38.22
CA HIS A 386 -3.47 -9.66 -38.65
C HIS A 386 -3.91 -11.05 -38.14
N MET A 387 -3.07 -12.08 -38.25
CA MET A 387 -3.39 -13.41 -37.69
C MET A 387 -3.50 -13.41 -36.15
N LYS A 388 -2.70 -12.57 -35.43
CA LYS A 388 -2.86 -12.39 -33.99
C LYS A 388 -4.20 -11.71 -33.69
N MET A 389 -4.54 -10.68 -34.46
CA MET A 389 -5.81 -9.95 -34.32
C MET A 389 -7.01 -10.85 -34.58
N GLU A 390 -6.98 -11.71 -35.61
CA GLU A 390 -8.05 -12.70 -35.86
C GLU A 390 -8.32 -13.57 -34.64
N ARG A 391 -7.28 -14.10 -34.01
CA ARG A 391 -7.41 -14.92 -32.80
C ARG A 391 -8.00 -14.12 -31.62
N VAL A 392 -7.60 -12.86 -31.48
CA VAL A 392 -8.12 -11.96 -30.43
C VAL A 392 -9.60 -11.64 -30.71
N VAL A 393 -9.96 -11.35 -31.97
CA VAL A 393 -11.35 -11.08 -32.37
C VAL A 393 -12.24 -12.29 -32.12
N GLU A 394 -11.77 -13.49 -32.46
CA GLU A 394 -12.54 -14.73 -32.21
C GLU A 394 -12.72 -15.00 -30.71
N LYS A 395 -11.69 -14.78 -29.92
CA LYS A 395 -11.68 -15.10 -28.49
C LYS A 395 -12.36 -14.01 -27.63
N GLU A 396 -12.10 -12.74 -27.91
CA GLU A 396 -12.42 -11.62 -27.03
C GLU A 396 -13.47 -10.67 -27.63
N GLY A 397 -13.48 -10.50 -28.96
CA GLY A 397 -14.38 -9.57 -29.64
C GLY A 397 -15.77 -10.13 -29.94
N LYS A 398 -15.87 -11.47 -30.02
CA LYS A 398 -17.13 -12.13 -30.31
C LYS A 398 -18.12 -11.93 -29.15
N ASP A 399 -19.27 -11.45 -29.45
CA ASP A 399 -20.32 -11.13 -28.45
C ASP A 399 -20.01 -9.97 -27.46
N PHE A 400 -18.87 -9.27 -27.60
CA PHE A 400 -18.51 -8.16 -26.70
C PHE A 400 -19.66 -7.16 -26.54
N TYR A 401 -20.19 -6.63 -27.66
CA TYR A 401 -21.27 -5.65 -27.63
C TYR A 401 -22.50 -6.19 -26.90
N LYS A 402 -22.87 -7.43 -27.16
CA LYS A 402 -24.01 -8.09 -26.53
C LYS A 402 -23.79 -8.26 -25.01
N ASN A 403 -22.56 -8.63 -24.63
CA ASN A 403 -22.20 -8.80 -23.22
C ASN A 403 -22.18 -7.46 -22.48
N ILE A 404 -21.66 -6.39 -23.06
CA ILE A 404 -21.66 -5.04 -22.48
C ILE A 404 -23.09 -4.54 -22.32
N ILE A 405 -23.95 -4.66 -23.34
CA ILE A 405 -25.36 -4.25 -23.25
C ILE A 405 -26.09 -5.01 -22.15
N ARG A 406 -25.84 -6.31 -22.02
CA ARG A 406 -26.40 -7.09 -20.92
C ARG A 406 -25.97 -6.58 -19.57
N ARG A 407 -24.65 -6.32 -19.38
CA ARG A 407 -24.11 -5.80 -18.14
C ARG A 407 -24.64 -4.40 -17.78
N LEU A 408 -24.79 -3.54 -18.77
CA LEU A 408 -25.40 -2.22 -18.60
C LEU A 408 -26.87 -2.30 -18.18
N ARG A 409 -27.63 -3.26 -18.73
CA ARG A 409 -29.01 -3.50 -18.29
C ARG A 409 -29.06 -3.94 -16.83
N GLU A 410 -28.19 -4.86 -16.42
CA GLU A 410 -28.11 -5.30 -15.02
C GLU A 410 -27.79 -4.14 -14.06
N VAL A 411 -26.94 -3.19 -14.47
CA VAL A 411 -26.67 -1.95 -13.71
C VAL A 411 -27.93 -1.07 -13.66
N SER A 412 -28.62 -0.88 -14.78
CA SER A 412 -29.85 -0.09 -14.85
C SER A 412 -30.99 -0.67 -14.00
N GLU A 413 -31.09 -2.01 -13.93
CA GLU A 413 -32.02 -2.71 -13.05
C GLU A 413 -31.73 -2.44 -11.58
N MET A 414 -30.44 -2.49 -11.19
CA MET A 414 -30.02 -2.15 -9.82
C MET A 414 -30.32 -0.68 -9.48
N ASP A 415 -30.12 0.25 -10.43
CA ASP A 415 -30.44 1.66 -10.23
C ASP A 415 -31.94 1.87 -10.01
N SER A 416 -32.78 1.22 -10.82
CA SER A 416 -34.24 1.28 -10.65
C SER A 416 -34.68 0.69 -9.30
N GLU A 417 -34.04 -0.37 -8.84
CA GLU A 417 -34.36 -0.97 -7.54
C GLU A 417 -33.95 -0.04 -6.38
N ILE A 418 -32.77 0.62 -6.48
CA ILE A 418 -32.30 1.61 -5.49
C ILE A 418 -33.30 2.79 -5.45
N GLU A 419 -33.67 3.35 -6.59
CA GLU A 419 -34.60 4.48 -6.69
C GLU A 419 -35.97 4.15 -6.08
N ALA A 420 -36.53 2.98 -6.37
CA ALA A 420 -37.77 2.51 -5.78
C ALA A 420 -37.71 2.46 -4.24
N LYS A 421 -36.58 1.98 -3.69
CA LYS A 421 -36.38 1.91 -2.23
C LYS A 421 -36.15 3.31 -1.62
N GLU A 422 -35.50 4.24 -2.33
CA GLU A 422 -35.33 5.64 -1.89
C GLU A 422 -36.68 6.38 -1.83
N ILE A 423 -37.57 6.13 -2.78
CA ILE A 423 -38.95 6.64 -2.74
C ILE A 423 -39.69 6.07 -1.52
N ALA A 424 -39.57 4.76 -1.27
CA ALA A 424 -40.21 4.14 -0.12
C ALA A 424 -39.69 4.69 1.23
N ILE A 425 -38.41 5.03 1.32
CA ILE A 425 -37.84 5.73 2.48
C ILE A 425 -38.43 7.11 2.66
N ALA A 426 -38.60 7.90 1.58
CA ALA A 426 -39.18 9.24 1.62
C ALA A 426 -40.62 9.20 2.10
N GLU A 427 -41.42 8.21 1.67
CA GLU A 427 -42.78 7.98 2.14
C GLU A 427 -42.86 7.65 3.63
N LYS A 428 -41.98 6.77 4.11
CA LYS A 428 -41.88 6.42 5.54
C LYS A 428 -41.50 7.63 6.40
N MET A 429 -40.59 8.48 5.94
CA MET A 429 -40.21 9.73 6.61
C MET A 429 -41.38 10.71 6.72
N ASN A 430 -42.24 10.82 5.70
CA ASN A 430 -43.42 11.68 5.74
C ASN A 430 -44.46 11.22 6.78
N MET A 431 -44.49 9.93 7.13
CA MET A 431 -45.39 9.38 8.16
C MET A 431 -44.92 9.64 9.61
N LEU A 432 -43.72 10.18 9.81
CA LEU A 432 -43.06 10.27 11.11
C LEU A 432 -43.35 11.51 11.97
N GLY A 433 -44.24 12.39 11.59
CA GLY A 433 -44.91 13.41 12.44
C GLY A 433 -44.09 14.64 12.88
N ASN A 434 -44.77 15.76 13.15
CA ASN A 434 -44.16 17.08 13.35
C ASN A 434 -43.90 17.39 14.84
N THR A 435 -42.65 17.39 15.25
CA THR A 435 -42.15 18.02 16.49
C THR A 435 -41.24 19.21 16.14
N LYS A 436 -41.05 20.20 17.06
CA LYS A 436 -40.23 21.38 16.76
C LYS A 436 -38.80 21.01 16.31
N LYS A 437 -38.14 20.06 16.96
CA LYS A 437 -36.81 19.56 16.57
C LYS A 437 -36.85 18.81 15.23
N GLY A 438 -37.89 18.03 14.99
CA GLY A 438 -38.09 17.35 13.71
C GLY A 438 -38.34 18.32 12.55
N GLU A 439 -39.00 19.47 12.78
CA GLU A 439 -39.16 20.50 11.76
C GLU A 439 -37.87 21.24 11.42
N GLU A 440 -37.01 21.50 12.43
CA GLU A 440 -35.68 22.07 12.23
C GLU A 440 -34.77 21.12 11.46
N ALA A 441 -34.73 19.84 11.84
CA ALA A 441 -34.00 18.82 11.13
C ALA A 441 -34.51 18.60 9.69
N LYS A 442 -35.82 18.68 9.44
CA LYS A 442 -36.38 18.64 8.07
C LYS A 442 -35.94 19.82 7.23
N LYS A 443 -35.84 21.03 7.81
CA LYS A 443 -35.33 22.22 7.11
C LYS A 443 -33.83 22.06 6.79
N ALA A 444 -33.05 21.63 7.78
CA ALA A 444 -31.61 21.35 7.59
C ALA A 444 -31.37 20.27 6.54
N LEU A 445 -32.14 19.18 6.59
CA LEU A 445 -32.10 18.10 5.59
C LEU A 445 -32.35 18.63 4.16
N LYS A 446 -33.37 19.46 3.98
CA LYS A 446 -33.66 20.03 2.67
C LYS A 446 -32.53 20.90 2.16
N ILE A 447 -31.98 21.76 3.02
CA ILE A 447 -30.84 22.62 2.67
C ILE A 447 -29.64 21.77 2.27
N ALA A 448 -29.33 20.73 3.06
CA ALA A 448 -28.20 19.82 2.76
C ALA A 448 -28.39 19.07 1.43
N GLN A 449 -29.61 18.60 1.15
CA GLN A 449 -29.97 17.97 -0.13
C GLN A 449 -29.81 18.90 -1.32
N ASP A 450 -30.35 20.14 -1.21
CA ASP A 450 -30.27 21.14 -2.27
C ASP A 450 -28.81 21.57 -2.51
N THR A 451 -28.04 21.72 -1.44
CA THR A 451 -26.62 22.05 -1.52
C THR A 451 -25.81 20.89 -2.14
N LYS A 452 -26.10 19.64 -1.77
CA LYS A 452 -25.50 18.46 -2.37
C LYS A 452 -25.74 18.42 -3.88
N LYS A 453 -27.00 18.62 -4.31
CA LYS A 453 -27.36 18.65 -5.73
C LYS A 453 -26.58 19.73 -6.50
N THR A 454 -26.38 20.91 -5.89
CA THR A 454 -25.57 21.97 -6.50
C THR A 454 -24.10 21.57 -6.61
N LYS A 455 -23.56 20.89 -5.60
CA LYS A 455 -22.17 20.39 -5.62
C LYS A 455 -21.97 19.27 -6.63
N GLU A 456 -22.95 18.40 -6.80
CA GLU A 456 -22.92 17.36 -7.84
C GLU A 456 -22.94 17.97 -9.25
N GLN A 457 -23.70 19.05 -9.48
CA GLN A 457 -23.65 19.79 -10.74
C GLN A 457 -22.29 20.44 -10.97
N ASN A 458 -21.72 21.08 -9.94
CA ASN A 458 -20.37 21.64 -10.03
C ASN A 458 -19.32 20.56 -10.34
N LEU A 459 -19.47 19.34 -9.81
CA LEU A 459 -18.59 18.23 -10.11
C LEU A 459 -18.61 17.87 -11.60
N VAL A 460 -19.79 17.86 -12.20
CA VAL A 460 -19.94 17.65 -13.65
C VAL A 460 -19.26 18.75 -14.45
N ASP A 461 -19.43 20.02 -14.05
CA ASP A 461 -18.80 21.15 -14.71
C ASP A 461 -17.27 21.10 -14.63
N ILE A 462 -16.72 20.70 -13.47
CA ILE A 462 -15.30 20.49 -13.27
C ILE A 462 -14.79 19.36 -14.20
N GLN A 463 -15.54 18.27 -14.30
CA GLN A 463 -15.17 17.16 -15.18
C GLN A 463 -15.17 17.56 -16.67
N VAL A 464 -16.09 18.43 -17.07
CA VAL A 464 -16.11 18.98 -18.43
C VAL A 464 -14.88 19.83 -18.69
N LYS A 465 -14.48 20.70 -17.75
CA LYS A 465 -13.24 21.50 -17.84
C LYS A 465 -11.99 20.62 -17.94
N ILE A 466 -11.90 19.58 -17.12
CA ILE A 466 -10.79 18.62 -17.19
C ILE A 466 -10.68 18.05 -18.62
N ASN A 467 -11.79 17.56 -19.16
CA ASN A 467 -11.83 17.00 -20.52
C ASN A 467 -11.47 18.05 -21.62
N GLU A 468 -11.85 19.31 -21.42
CA GLU A 468 -11.48 20.40 -22.34
C GLU A 468 -9.99 20.71 -22.30
N TYR A 469 -9.40 20.80 -21.11
CA TYR A 469 -7.98 21.02 -20.93
C TYR A 469 -7.13 19.86 -21.48
N GLU A 470 -7.53 18.63 -21.26
CA GLU A 470 -6.89 17.46 -21.85
C GLU A 470 -6.91 17.47 -23.38
N ARG A 471 -8.07 17.82 -23.98
CA ARG A 471 -8.19 17.94 -25.44
C ARG A 471 -7.33 19.09 -25.99
N ALA A 472 -7.31 20.23 -25.31
CA ALA A 472 -6.49 21.38 -25.71
C ALA A 472 -4.99 21.02 -25.63
N LYS A 473 -4.57 20.39 -24.54
CA LYS A 473 -3.21 19.88 -24.36
C LYS A 473 -2.81 18.95 -25.50
N LYS A 474 -3.62 17.93 -25.77
CA LYS A 474 -3.37 16.95 -26.85
C LYS A 474 -3.25 17.59 -28.23
N ARG A 475 -4.03 18.65 -28.51
CA ARG A 475 -3.90 19.44 -29.77
C ARG A 475 -2.53 20.13 -29.86
N LEU A 476 -2.12 20.81 -28.77
CA LEU A 476 -0.83 21.50 -28.72
C LEU A 476 0.34 20.53 -28.85
N GLU A 477 0.27 19.37 -28.20
CA GLU A 477 1.27 18.30 -28.32
C GLU A 477 1.36 17.78 -29.77
N THR A 478 0.22 17.62 -30.45
CA THR A 478 0.19 17.20 -31.86
C THR A 478 0.81 18.27 -32.78
N GLU A 479 0.55 19.55 -32.50
CA GLU A 479 1.11 20.68 -33.28
C GLU A 479 2.62 20.83 -33.02
N LYS A 480 3.05 20.66 -31.76
CA LYS A 480 4.45 20.63 -31.38
C LYS A 480 5.21 19.52 -32.13
N GLY A 481 4.62 18.31 -32.21
CA GLY A 481 5.21 17.18 -32.93
C GLY A 481 5.46 17.45 -34.44
N LYS A 482 4.67 18.32 -35.07
CA LYS A 482 4.85 18.69 -36.48
C LYS A 482 6.02 19.64 -36.72
N LEU A 483 6.53 20.31 -35.67
CA LEU A 483 7.63 21.30 -35.79
C LEU A 483 9.00 20.67 -35.61
N ILE A 484 9.06 19.41 -35.17
CA ILE A 484 10.32 18.75 -34.94
C ILE A 484 10.89 18.28 -36.27
N VAL A 485 12.08 18.77 -36.60
CA VAL A 485 12.80 18.36 -37.82
C VAL A 485 13.28 16.92 -37.63
N ILE A 486 12.85 16.04 -38.51
CA ILE A 486 13.13 14.59 -38.41
C ILE A 486 14.55 14.33 -38.91
N ASP A 487 15.52 14.32 -38.00
CA ASP A 487 16.78 13.62 -38.17
C ASP A 487 16.77 12.30 -37.38
N ASN A 488 17.78 11.45 -37.53
CA ASN A 488 17.82 10.16 -36.88
C ASN A 488 17.90 10.24 -35.34
N ASP A 489 18.55 11.27 -34.81
CA ASP A 489 18.75 11.47 -33.37
C ASP A 489 17.47 12.01 -32.73
N THR A 490 16.78 12.94 -33.42
CA THR A 490 15.47 13.47 -33.02
C THR A 490 14.42 12.37 -32.99
N LEU A 491 14.39 11.50 -34.02
CA LEU A 491 13.47 10.35 -34.06
C LEU A 491 13.74 9.32 -32.94
N PHE A 492 15.00 9.17 -32.56
CA PHE A 492 15.38 8.30 -31.45
C PHE A 492 14.88 8.86 -30.11
N LEU A 493 15.10 10.17 -29.86
CA LEU A 493 14.62 10.84 -28.65
C LEU A 493 13.09 10.82 -28.54
N GLU A 494 12.36 11.06 -29.64
CA GLU A 494 10.90 10.94 -29.67
C GLU A 494 10.42 9.56 -29.24
N ARG A 495 11.04 8.50 -29.77
CA ARG A 495 10.70 7.12 -29.37
C ARG A 495 11.03 6.84 -27.89
N CYS A 496 12.11 7.40 -27.38
CA CYS A 496 12.45 7.30 -25.97
C CYS A 496 11.41 8.00 -25.08
N ILE A 497 10.95 9.19 -25.50
CA ILE A 497 9.90 9.94 -24.80
C ILE A 497 8.56 9.18 -24.83
N GLU A 498 8.18 8.66 -25.99
CA GLU A 498 6.95 7.87 -26.14
C GLU A 498 6.99 6.63 -25.24
N TYR A 499 8.08 5.88 -25.28
CA TYR A 499 8.26 4.70 -24.43
C TYR A 499 8.26 5.06 -22.94
N ALA A 500 8.96 6.11 -22.53
CA ALA A 500 8.99 6.55 -21.15
C ALA A 500 7.61 7.04 -20.68
N THR A 501 6.84 7.69 -21.57
CA THR A 501 5.48 8.13 -21.30
C THR A 501 4.52 6.93 -21.14
N GLU A 502 4.62 5.95 -22.02
CA GLU A 502 3.83 4.70 -21.89
C GLU A 502 4.17 3.96 -20.58
N LEU A 503 5.46 3.89 -20.25
CA LEU A 503 5.92 3.30 -18.99
C LEU A 503 5.37 4.05 -17.77
N TYR A 504 5.36 5.40 -17.83
CA TYR A 504 4.77 6.23 -16.79
C TYR A 504 3.27 5.93 -16.62
N GLN A 505 2.50 5.89 -17.72
CA GLN A 505 1.07 5.62 -17.68
C GLN A 505 0.77 4.22 -17.11
N ARG A 506 1.49 3.21 -17.56
CA ARG A 506 1.37 1.85 -17.02
C ARG A 506 1.67 1.80 -15.54
N LYS A 507 2.81 2.38 -15.12
CA LYS A 507 3.20 2.39 -13.71
C LYS A 507 2.22 3.16 -12.84
N LYS A 508 1.66 4.25 -13.36
CA LYS A 508 0.63 5.05 -12.66
C LYS A 508 -0.65 4.22 -12.48
N SER A 509 -1.14 3.59 -13.54
CA SER A 509 -2.33 2.74 -13.49
C SER A 509 -2.15 1.55 -12.54
N ASP A 510 -1.03 0.83 -12.64
CA ASP A 510 -0.70 -0.29 -11.75
C ASP A 510 -0.63 0.15 -10.28
N TYR A 511 -0.09 1.36 -10.05
CA TYR A 511 0.01 1.93 -8.71
C TYR A 511 -1.37 2.27 -8.14
N GLU A 512 -2.23 2.95 -8.91
CA GLU A 512 -3.57 3.36 -8.49
C GLU A 512 -4.45 2.12 -8.20
N GLU A 513 -4.36 1.09 -9.03
CA GLU A 513 -5.07 -0.17 -8.83
C GLU A 513 -4.60 -0.88 -7.55
N LYS A 514 -3.30 -1.05 -7.39
CA LYS A 514 -2.71 -1.70 -6.20
C LYS A 514 -3.00 -0.91 -4.93
N GLU A 515 -2.87 0.43 -4.98
CA GLU A 515 -3.19 1.29 -3.84
C GLU A 515 -4.63 1.07 -3.37
N ASN A 516 -5.58 1.12 -4.30
CA ASN A 516 -6.99 0.93 -3.99
C ASN A 516 -7.27 -0.47 -3.40
N ILE A 517 -6.66 -1.51 -3.97
CA ILE A 517 -6.80 -2.89 -3.47
C ILE A 517 -6.28 -2.99 -2.03
N TYR A 518 -5.06 -2.50 -1.77
CA TYR A 518 -4.47 -2.60 -0.44
C TYR A 518 -5.17 -1.72 0.60
N ARG A 519 -5.65 -0.55 0.21
CA ARG A 519 -6.44 0.33 1.08
C ARG A 519 -7.77 -0.31 1.50
N LEU A 520 -8.48 -0.93 0.56
CA LEU A 520 -9.72 -1.65 0.85
C LEU A 520 -9.46 -2.89 1.71
N ARG A 521 -8.42 -3.67 1.42
CA ARG A 521 -8.04 -4.82 2.26
C ARG A 521 -7.67 -4.41 3.68
N LEU A 522 -6.97 -3.29 3.83
CA LEU A 522 -6.65 -2.72 5.14
C LEU A 522 -7.93 -2.33 5.88
N GLN A 523 -8.86 -1.68 5.21
CA GLN A 523 -10.15 -1.28 5.76
C GLN A 523 -10.97 -2.50 6.22
N ASP A 524 -11.05 -3.53 5.40
CA ASP A 524 -11.79 -4.76 5.71
C ASP A 524 -11.16 -5.49 6.90
N GLY A 525 -9.83 -5.66 6.91
CA GLY A 525 -9.11 -6.26 8.03
C GLY A 525 -9.26 -5.47 9.33
N MET A 526 -9.23 -4.13 9.25
CA MET A 526 -9.48 -3.30 10.43
C MET A 526 -10.91 -3.46 10.96
N ASN A 527 -11.91 -3.53 10.08
CA ASN A 527 -13.31 -3.73 10.50
C ASN A 527 -13.53 -5.09 11.16
N GLU A 528 -12.91 -6.14 10.62
CA GLU A 528 -12.99 -7.49 11.17
C GLU A 528 -12.42 -7.53 12.59
N ILE A 529 -11.20 -7.06 12.77
CA ILE A 529 -10.51 -7.10 14.07
C ILE A 529 -11.14 -6.13 15.07
N PHE A 530 -11.53 -4.94 14.63
CA PHE A 530 -12.17 -3.97 15.49
C PHE A 530 -13.53 -4.49 16.02
N GLY A 531 -14.29 -5.19 15.17
CA GLY A 531 -15.56 -5.82 15.55
C GLY A 531 -15.42 -6.89 16.63
N VAL A 532 -14.28 -7.57 16.67
CA VAL A 532 -13.98 -8.57 17.73
C VAL A 532 -13.57 -7.91 19.05
N ILE A 533 -12.77 -6.83 18.97
CA ILE A 533 -12.26 -6.13 20.17
C ILE A 533 -13.34 -5.25 20.80
N TYR A 534 -14.20 -4.68 19.98
CA TYR A 534 -15.16 -3.67 20.41
C TYR A 534 -16.58 -4.02 19.93
N ASP A 535 -17.42 -4.50 20.87
CA ASP A 535 -18.84 -4.76 20.64
C ASP A 535 -19.59 -3.45 20.36
N GLY A 536 -19.83 -3.13 19.11
CA GLY A 536 -20.58 -1.96 18.70
C GLY A 536 -20.78 -1.95 17.18
N ASN A 537 -21.85 -1.35 16.72
CA ASN A 537 -22.11 -1.11 15.29
C ASN A 537 -21.18 -0.02 14.74
N ILE A 538 -19.85 -0.24 14.86
CA ILE A 538 -18.84 0.73 14.44
C ILE A 538 -18.24 0.26 13.12
N PHE A 539 -18.20 1.14 12.15
CA PHE A 539 -17.56 0.91 10.85
C PHE A 539 -16.37 1.85 10.67
N ILE A 540 -15.27 1.30 10.18
CA ILE A 540 -14.05 2.01 9.84
C ILE A 540 -14.02 2.22 8.33
N GLU A 541 -13.85 3.46 7.90
CA GLU A 541 -13.61 3.83 6.50
C GLU A 541 -12.23 4.46 6.37
N ILE A 542 -11.49 4.07 5.32
CA ILE A 542 -10.18 4.63 4.99
C ILE A 542 -10.28 5.33 3.64
N ASP A 543 -10.09 6.65 3.62
CA ASP A 543 -10.11 7.42 2.38
C ASP A 543 -8.78 7.31 1.60
N SER A 544 -8.72 7.88 0.39
CA SER A 544 -7.54 7.89 -0.48
C SER A 544 -6.30 8.57 0.14
N LYS A 545 -6.49 9.40 1.17
CA LYS A 545 -5.41 10.01 1.96
C LYS A 545 -5.05 9.21 3.21
N TYR A 546 -5.60 8.01 3.37
CA TYR A 546 -5.43 7.15 4.55
C TYR A 546 -5.91 7.80 5.85
N ARG A 547 -6.92 8.68 5.75
CA ARG A 547 -7.61 9.17 6.94
C ARG A 547 -8.63 8.14 7.37
N ILE A 548 -8.57 7.78 8.62
CA ILE A 548 -9.47 6.79 9.20
C ILE A 548 -10.66 7.51 9.79
N ARG A 549 -11.84 7.20 9.27
CA ARG A 549 -13.13 7.64 9.82
C ARG A 549 -13.77 6.48 10.54
N VAL A 550 -14.34 6.78 11.69
CA VAL A 550 -15.08 5.79 12.47
C VAL A 550 -16.52 6.29 12.51
N THR A 551 -17.40 5.53 11.90
CA THR A 551 -18.85 5.79 11.90
C THR A 551 -19.50 4.84 12.89
N VAL A 552 -20.21 5.39 13.85
CA VAL A 552 -21.00 4.61 14.82
C VAL A 552 -22.41 4.49 14.25
N ASN A 553 -22.89 3.26 14.13
CA ASN A 553 -24.26 3.00 13.72
C ASN A 553 -25.22 3.08 14.91
N GLU A 554 -25.04 4.07 15.80
CA GLU A 554 -25.95 4.32 16.90
C GLU A 554 -26.96 5.42 16.58
N GLU A 555 -28.21 5.13 16.90
CA GLU A 555 -29.40 5.92 16.59
C GLU A 555 -29.48 7.30 17.27
N PHE A 556 -28.45 7.77 18.01
CA PHE A 556 -28.64 8.88 18.96
C PHE A 556 -27.53 9.90 19.11
N SER A 557 -26.50 10.00 18.25
CA SER A 557 -25.53 11.10 18.39
C SER A 557 -25.34 11.90 17.12
N ALA A 558 -26.10 12.98 17.05
CA ALA A 558 -26.18 13.84 15.88
C ALA A 558 -25.26 15.07 15.92
N GLU A 559 -24.44 15.31 16.94
CA GLU A 559 -23.67 16.54 17.04
C GLU A 559 -22.26 16.42 17.63
N ASP A 560 -21.89 15.25 18.13
CA ASP A 560 -20.52 15.08 18.61
C ASP A 560 -19.79 14.10 17.67
N GLU A 561 -18.74 14.56 17.02
CA GLU A 561 -17.54 13.75 16.95
C GLU A 561 -17.32 13.30 18.39
N VAL A 562 -17.90 12.16 18.75
CA VAL A 562 -17.78 11.60 20.09
C VAL A 562 -16.30 11.60 20.38
N GLU A 563 -15.88 12.40 21.36
CA GLU A 563 -14.55 12.28 21.93
C GLU A 563 -14.36 10.81 22.19
N ARG A 564 -13.59 10.18 21.31
CA ARG A 564 -13.42 8.73 21.37
C ARG A 564 -12.83 8.44 22.72
N ASN A 565 -13.49 7.58 23.43
CA ASN A 565 -12.99 7.03 24.66
C ASN A 565 -11.58 6.44 24.39
N THR A 566 -10.68 6.56 25.34
CA THR A 566 -9.31 6.05 25.26
C THR A 566 -9.28 4.59 24.80
N ALA A 567 -10.21 3.74 25.25
CA ALA A 567 -10.31 2.34 24.86
C ALA A 567 -10.65 2.16 23.37
N GLN A 568 -11.51 3.00 22.79
CA GLN A 568 -11.81 2.96 21.35
C GLN A 568 -10.59 3.34 20.52
N SER A 569 -9.83 4.32 20.97
CA SER A 569 -8.59 4.75 20.35
C SER A 569 -7.55 3.64 20.33
N TYR A 570 -7.42 2.90 21.43
CA TYR A 570 -6.54 1.74 21.53
C TYR A 570 -7.02 0.60 20.62
N ALA A 571 -8.31 0.27 20.65
CA ALA A 571 -8.88 -0.77 19.79
C ALA A 571 -8.65 -0.46 18.30
N LEU A 572 -8.79 0.81 17.89
CA LEU A 572 -8.54 1.26 16.53
C LEU A 572 -7.08 1.07 16.11
N ILE A 573 -6.13 1.43 16.98
CA ILE A 573 -4.70 1.24 16.71
C ILE A 573 -4.35 -0.25 16.66
N PHE A 574 -4.90 -1.06 17.56
CA PHE A 574 -4.73 -2.51 17.51
C PHE A 574 -5.28 -3.10 16.20
N ALA A 575 -6.49 -2.72 15.80
CA ALA A 575 -7.08 -3.16 14.55
C ALA A 575 -6.21 -2.76 13.35
N PHE A 576 -5.64 -1.55 13.37
CA PHE A 576 -4.73 -1.10 12.34
C PHE A 576 -3.44 -1.95 12.30
N ILE A 577 -2.77 -2.15 13.45
CA ILE A 577 -1.54 -2.94 13.53
C ILE A 577 -1.80 -4.37 13.03
N ALA A 578 -2.87 -4.98 13.50
CA ALA A 578 -3.24 -6.33 13.11
C ALA A 578 -3.55 -6.45 11.62
N ALA A 579 -4.32 -5.52 11.05
CA ALA A 579 -4.62 -5.48 9.63
C ALA A 579 -3.36 -5.23 8.77
N VAL A 580 -2.40 -4.42 9.25
CA VAL A 580 -1.10 -4.21 8.60
C VAL A 580 -0.27 -5.49 8.60
N ILE A 581 -0.21 -6.22 9.71
CA ILE A 581 0.49 -7.52 9.79
C ILE A 581 -0.14 -8.54 8.84
N GLU A 582 -1.46 -8.63 8.83
CA GLU A 582 -2.18 -9.53 7.93
C GLU A 582 -1.96 -9.18 6.46
N LEU A 583 -1.96 -7.89 6.14
CA LEU A 583 -1.65 -7.40 4.79
C LEU A 583 -0.22 -7.77 4.37
N ALA A 584 0.75 -7.69 5.29
CA ALA A 584 2.11 -8.12 5.06
C ALA A 584 2.19 -9.63 4.72
N LYS A 585 1.53 -10.45 5.52
CA LYS A 585 1.48 -11.91 5.30
C LYS A 585 0.84 -12.28 3.96
N LYS A 586 -0.27 -11.63 3.58
CA LYS A 586 -0.97 -11.89 2.31
C LYS A 586 -0.12 -11.49 1.10
N LYS A 587 0.60 -10.38 1.17
CA LYS A 587 1.49 -9.93 0.08
C LYS A 587 2.58 -10.94 -0.22
N VAL A 588 3.26 -11.46 0.79
CA VAL A 588 4.31 -12.47 0.63
C VAL A 588 3.77 -13.71 -0.11
N ASN A 589 2.56 -14.14 0.22
CA ASN A 589 1.92 -15.27 -0.44
C ASN A 589 1.54 -14.98 -1.91
N GLU A 590 1.16 -13.74 -2.25
CA GLU A 590 0.82 -13.34 -3.63
C GLU A 590 2.07 -13.25 -4.52
N GLU A 591 3.15 -12.66 -4.04
CA GLU A 591 4.43 -12.59 -4.77
C GLU A 591 5.05 -13.98 -5.01
N ALA A 592 4.80 -14.95 -4.11
CA ALA A 592 5.23 -16.33 -4.27
C ALA A 592 4.50 -17.07 -5.42
N ILE A 593 3.27 -16.69 -5.72
CA ILE A 593 2.47 -17.31 -6.78
C ILE A 593 2.85 -16.75 -8.16
N GLU A 594 3.27 -15.49 -8.25
CA GLU A 594 3.65 -14.85 -9.52
C GLU A 594 5.03 -15.29 -10.05
N ILE A 595 5.90 -15.79 -9.18
CA ILE A 595 7.23 -16.29 -9.55
C ILE A 595 7.15 -17.82 -9.63
N GLU A 596 6.95 -18.37 -10.84
CA GLU A 596 6.94 -19.83 -11.12
C GLU A 596 8.28 -20.54 -10.79
N GLU A 597 9.29 -19.85 -10.38
CA GLU A 597 10.46 -20.47 -9.76
C GLU A 597 10.17 -20.71 -8.27
N LYS A 598 10.19 -21.98 -7.87
CA LYS A 598 10.19 -22.47 -6.48
C LYS A 598 11.36 -21.88 -5.67
N ILE A 599 11.31 -20.60 -5.40
CA ILE A 599 11.92 -20.04 -4.21
C ILE A 599 10.86 -20.30 -3.14
N ASP A 600 11.17 -21.13 -2.16
CA ASP A 600 10.39 -21.21 -0.92
C ASP A 600 10.31 -19.78 -0.38
N VAL A 601 9.23 -19.07 -0.72
CA VAL A 601 8.92 -17.76 -0.14
C VAL A 601 8.39 -18.09 1.23
N GLU A 602 9.36 -18.18 2.14
CA GLU A 602 9.13 -18.48 3.53
C GLU A 602 8.22 -17.42 4.14
N LYS A 603 7.32 -17.87 4.97
CA LYS A 603 6.40 -17.04 5.74
C LYS A 603 7.21 -16.02 6.54
N GLU A 604 7.33 -14.81 6.02
CA GLU A 604 7.94 -13.70 6.76
C GLU A 604 7.01 -13.32 7.92
N GLY A 605 7.30 -13.83 9.10
CA GLY A 605 6.66 -13.39 10.33
C GLY A 605 7.29 -12.10 10.84
N TYR A 606 6.48 -11.24 11.47
CA TYR A 606 6.97 -10.05 12.17
C TYR A 606 6.71 -10.19 13.67
N PRO A 607 7.71 -9.84 14.53
CA PRO A 607 7.49 -9.83 15.97
C PRO A 607 6.68 -8.60 16.38
N LEU A 608 5.69 -8.78 17.23
CA LEU A 608 4.95 -7.68 17.85
C LEU A 608 5.48 -7.46 19.27
N VAL A 609 6.15 -6.35 19.51
CA VAL A 609 6.73 -5.98 20.80
C VAL A 609 5.91 -4.86 21.41
N MET A 610 5.25 -5.10 22.52
CA MET A 610 4.27 -4.18 23.11
C MET A 610 4.66 -3.75 24.52
N ASP A 611 4.74 -2.44 24.76
CA ASP A 611 4.92 -1.87 26.10
C ASP A 611 3.58 -1.37 26.64
N ALA A 612 3.16 -1.91 27.76
CA ALA A 612 1.91 -1.63 28.48
C ALA A 612 0.63 -1.64 27.61
N PRO A 613 0.44 -2.64 26.72
CA PRO A 613 -0.63 -2.62 25.72
C PRO A 613 -2.04 -2.71 26.31
N LEU A 614 -2.20 -3.20 27.53
CA LEU A 614 -3.49 -3.51 28.14
C LEU A 614 -3.97 -2.43 29.14
N SER A 615 -3.17 -1.43 29.42
CA SER A 615 -3.39 -0.47 30.52
C SER A 615 -4.65 0.40 30.40
N ALA A 616 -5.23 0.53 29.22
CA ALA A 616 -6.41 1.35 28.96
C ALA A 616 -7.72 0.55 28.82
N PHE A 617 -7.65 -0.78 28.89
CA PHE A 617 -8.81 -1.65 28.66
C PHE A 617 -9.41 -2.19 29.96
N ASP A 618 -10.70 -2.41 29.95
CA ASP A 618 -11.38 -3.19 30.97
C ASP A 618 -11.12 -4.70 30.78
N LYS A 619 -11.46 -5.48 31.81
CA LYS A 619 -11.20 -6.94 31.83
C LYS A 619 -11.82 -7.69 30.66
N THR A 620 -12.98 -7.25 30.16
CA THR A 620 -13.67 -7.93 29.06
C THR A 620 -12.90 -7.72 27.76
N ARG A 621 -12.46 -6.50 27.50
CA ARG A 621 -11.67 -6.15 26.31
C ARG A 621 -10.26 -6.73 26.35
N ILE A 622 -9.64 -6.78 27.53
CA ILE A 622 -8.36 -7.49 27.72
C ILE A 622 -8.51 -8.94 27.26
N LYS A 623 -9.62 -9.60 27.60
CA LYS A 623 -9.87 -10.97 27.16
C LYS A 623 -9.93 -11.10 25.64
N SER A 624 -10.73 -10.27 24.97
CA SER A 624 -10.83 -10.30 23.50
C SER A 624 -9.47 -10.04 22.83
N ILE A 625 -8.73 -9.04 23.30
CA ILE A 625 -7.38 -8.71 22.78
C ILE A 625 -6.42 -9.89 22.99
N CYS A 626 -6.42 -10.50 24.16
CA CYS A 626 -5.56 -11.64 24.47
C CYS A 626 -5.88 -12.89 23.65
N THR A 627 -7.12 -13.03 23.17
CA THR A 627 -7.50 -14.11 22.27
C THR A 627 -7.00 -13.87 20.84
N GLU A 628 -7.08 -12.65 20.36
CA GLU A 628 -6.77 -12.32 18.97
C GLU A 628 -5.27 -12.08 18.70
N ILE A 629 -4.56 -11.41 19.61
CA ILE A 629 -3.13 -11.06 19.42
C ILE A 629 -2.26 -12.26 19.05
N PRO A 630 -2.37 -13.44 19.70
CA PRO A 630 -1.55 -14.61 19.38
C PRO A 630 -1.76 -15.17 17.97
N GLU A 631 -2.93 -14.94 17.40
CA GLU A 631 -3.28 -15.41 16.05
C GLU A 631 -2.81 -14.43 14.95
N ILE A 632 -2.69 -13.15 15.31
CA ILE A 632 -2.30 -12.09 14.37
C ILE A 632 -0.79 -12.11 14.08
N ALA A 633 0.04 -12.22 15.13
CA ALA A 633 1.48 -12.12 15.01
C ALA A 633 2.15 -13.50 15.24
N ASP A 634 3.20 -13.79 14.46
CA ASP A 634 3.95 -15.04 14.59
C ASP A 634 4.77 -15.10 15.88
N GLN A 635 5.06 -13.94 16.47
CA GLN A 635 5.71 -13.81 17.77
C GLN A 635 5.19 -12.56 18.48
N VAL A 636 4.87 -12.69 19.76
CA VAL A 636 4.37 -11.60 20.61
C VAL A 636 5.25 -11.47 21.85
N ILE A 637 5.77 -10.27 22.07
CA ILE A 637 6.57 -9.92 23.27
C ILE A 637 5.83 -8.81 24.00
N MET A 638 5.31 -9.11 25.19
CA MET A 638 4.50 -8.15 25.96
C MET A 638 5.21 -7.73 27.25
N PHE A 639 5.39 -6.43 27.41
CA PHE A 639 5.82 -5.83 28.67
C PHE A 639 4.59 -5.32 29.43
N ILE A 640 4.18 -5.95 30.51
CA ILE A 640 2.93 -5.64 31.21
C ILE A 640 3.15 -5.39 32.69
N LYS A 641 2.20 -4.68 33.32
CA LYS A 641 2.17 -4.50 34.77
C LYS A 641 1.70 -5.80 35.43
N ASP A 642 2.13 -6.04 36.67
CA ASP A 642 1.71 -7.24 37.41
C ASP A 642 0.19 -7.34 37.53
N THR A 643 -0.50 -6.20 37.75
CA THR A 643 -1.97 -6.16 37.88
C THR A 643 -2.73 -6.58 36.61
N ASP A 644 -2.19 -6.25 35.44
CA ASP A 644 -2.80 -6.56 34.15
C ASP A 644 -2.33 -7.94 33.67
N GLY A 645 -1.17 -8.39 34.17
CA GLY A 645 -0.51 -9.65 33.86
C GLY A 645 -1.33 -10.88 34.25
N ASP A 646 -1.97 -10.84 35.41
CA ASP A 646 -2.75 -12.00 35.92
C ASP A 646 -3.92 -12.36 34.99
N VAL A 647 -4.56 -11.36 34.38
CA VAL A 647 -5.65 -11.59 33.42
C VAL A 647 -5.08 -12.09 32.09
N ALA A 648 -4.06 -11.43 31.58
CA ALA A 648 -3.41 -11.78 30.33
C ALA A 648 -2.82 -13.19 30.36
N GLU A 649 -2.13 -13.55 31.44
CA GLU A 649 -1.54 -14.89 31.61
C GLU A 649 -2.59 -16.00 31.65
N ARG A 650 -3.72 -15.76 32.28
CA ARG A 650 -4.80 -16.74 32.32
C ARG A 650 -5.45 -16.93 30.96
N GLU A 651 -5.75 -15.86 30.26
CA GLU A 651 -6.44 -15.94 28.97
C GLU A 651 -5.52 -16.48 27.85
N MET A 652 -4.20 -16.25 27.95
CA MET A 652 -3.22 -16.72 26.96
C MET A 652 -2.37 -17.91 27.44
N ALA A 653 -2.76 -18.60 28.51
CA ALA A 653 -1.93 -19.61 29.19
C ALA A 653 -1.34 -20.66 28.22
N GLU A 654 -2.12 -21.13 27.25
CA GLU A 654 -1.73 -22.14 26.27
C GLU A 654 -0.75 -21.64 25.20
N LYS A 655 -0.73 -20.33 24.97
CA LYS A 655 0.10 -19.66 23.96
C LYS A 655 1.40 -19.08 24.51
N ILE A 656 1.59 -19.09 25.85
CA ILE A 656 2.80 -18.54 26.47
C ILE A 656 3.95 -19.55 26.43
N GLY A 657 5.04 -19.17 25.77
CA GLY A 657 6.27 -19.94 25.70
C GLY A 657 7.34 -19.52 26.74
N CYS A 658 7.42 -18.23 27.07
CA CYS A 658 8.38 -17.70 28.03
C CYS A 658 7.74 -16.69 28.98
N ARG A 659 8.16 -16.72 30.26
CA ARG A 659 7.76 -15.75 31.29
C ARG A 659 8.97 -15.17 31.98
N TYR A 660 8.95 -13.86 32.21
CA TYR A 660 9.98 -13.14 32.95
C TYR A 660 9.36 -12.14 33.92
N THR A 661 9.98 -11.98 35.05
CA THR A 661 9.71 -10.86 35.98
C THR A 661 10.89 -9.92 36.03
N VAL A 662 10.64 -8.62 35.81
CA VAL A 662 11.63 -7.55 35.91
C VAL A 662 11.50 -6.87 37.26
N ALA A 663 12.53 -6.98 38.07
CA ALA A 663 12.59 -6.40 39.41
C ALA A 663 13.79 -5.48 39.58
N LYS A 664 13.65 -4.51 40.49
CA LYS A 664 14.77 -3.65 40.90
C LYS A 664 15.72 -4.41 41.81
N VAL A 665 17.02 -4.33 41.53
CA VAL A 665 18.04 -4.92 42.39
C VAL A 665 18.21 -4.06 43.65
N ASN A 666 18.00 -4.65 44.81
CA ASN A 666 18.07 -3.97 46.14
C ASN A 666 17.21 -2.72 46.23
N ASN A 667 16.01 -2.71 45.66
CA ASN A 667 15.12 -1.55 45.55
C ASN A 667 15.75 -0.30 44.91
N SER A 668 16.83 -0.47 44.17
CA SER A 668 17.53 0.65 43.49
C SER A 668 16.87 0.98 42.17
N ASN A 669 16.60 2.26 41.91
CA ASN A 669 16.18 2.73 40.59
C ASN A 669 17.29 2.73 39.54
N LEU A 670 18.51 2.34 39.92
CA LEU A 670 19.70 2.38 39.06
C LEU A 670 20.02 1.01 38.40
N GLU A 671 19.43 -0.06 38.92
CA GLU A 671 19.69 -1.40 38.42
C GLU A 671 18.43 -2.26 38.46
N SER A 672 18.18 -2.91 37.35
CA SER A 672 17.09 -3.89 37.20
C SER A 672 17.61 -5.20 36.63
N GLN A 673 16.93 -6.27 36.96
CA GLN A 673 17.23 -7.60 36.45
C GLN A 673 15.93 -8.29 36.00
N ALA A 674 16.01 -8.99 34.87
CA ALA A 674 14.95 -9.88 34.39
C ALA A 674 15.25 -11.31 34.86
N VAL A 675 14.28 -11.94 35.51
CA VAL A 675 14.37 -13.33 36.01
C VAL A 675 13.36 -14.16 35.25
N LYS A 676 13.81 -15.28 34.67
CA LYS A 676 12.92 -16.21 33.98
C LYS A 676 12.11 -16.96 35.02
N GLU A 677 10.80 -16.99 34.82
CA GLU A 677 9.90 -17.82 35.62
C GLU A 677 9.85 -19.22 35.00
N GLY A 678 9.81 -20.26 35.84
CA GLY A 678 9.88 -21.65 35.40
C GLY A 678 8.65 -22.14 34.64
#